data_2d806dc1b22260cc7acaaeb6c8f13bb8
#
_entry.id   2d806dc1b22260cc7acaaeb6c8f13bb8
#
_cell.length_a   1.000
_cell.length_b   1.000
_cell.length_c   1.000
_cell.angle_alpha   90.00
_cell.angle_beta   90.00
_cell.angle_gamma   90.00
#
_symmetry.space_group_name_H-M   'P 1'
#
loop_
_entity.id
_entity.type
_entity.pdbx_description
1 polymer ?
#
loop_
_entity_poly.entity_id
_entity_poly.type
_entity_poly.pdbx_seq_one_letter_code
_entity_poly.pdbx_strand_id
1 'polypeptide(L)'
;MSNRFINQSRHAMLGICATLAISGFYACTDSYDLDDKGNIPTNLGKSIYEELENPSKPVSLHGTFKTYLRLIDDLGYKEVMSKTGSKTVFAANDSAFNEFFKNNKWNAKSYEDLTESMKKQLFYTSILDNAILTEMLSNVESSNSSVTRGIAMKHQTSANATDTIYHVWASELPANNSYWTPYIKGGIDVVMDNTRPMMVHFTQEQMLNNGINSEDFATITGRPYESGGTFIFKNKIVAKDVTCQNGYVNQTDGVIVPPGNMAQMIRESKDTKWFNRMLDRFCAPYYDAQTTLNYNDNALLNGKPMIDSIFQWRYFSERSQGAVALQRDPKQVALAQDMLLNFDPGWNQYYSTYGTMLADMGAMFVPDDKAVEDYFLNPSNGGYNILGLYAKKPLTKENFGENLDSIPANIIRSFVNNMMNASFVQSVPSKFGTIMDEASDPIGLTLKDVIKKENAYDVRIANNGAIYMLNRVIPPISYNIVSTPALLRKARDLGVINWAIQDKDMLKVNYYAYLRASAANYAMFLPSNRAFDMYYVDPVSLGKNYKDGPRVLHFYYKDVHKDKNISVSAFKYNPATGSISSDSTIVQLGAVTDRLIDILNYHTVSLSQSVSKDNIGVTNKYYKTKHGGEIAIHGGHIGGNVVSGGQINGIAGSNYSYPVSEIKEATSYSNGKAFVIDHLIQAPQTSVYGCLNDNSQFSKFLDLCTPANLSNLLTSIGMDKDEQKQFTVFSDVFASNTTENKKYDCLDQNVNFYNTYNYTLYAPDNEAMTLAFKHGLPTWEQVQEVMDKASANDEAAKAKALKMAEAIRNFIRYHFQDFALYADNTIDYGDAQEVGNGNRSYMTSCTIGSAYKRLKVKGGSGKLYVTDEGGDDPVIINANGDKLVNFMARDYIFKSGAIETSSFTAIHEISKPLCFSRSKRYDDGFASNTPEANQARLKNLKNLYYAQKHGIKFYK
;
A
#
# COMPACT_ATOMS: atom_id res chain seq x y z
N MET A 1 -51.26 11.72 15.26
CA MET A 1 -50.67 11.88 16.62
C MET A 1 -49.16 12.24 16.59
N SER A 2 -48.58 12.41 15.42
CA SER A 2 -47.12 12.67 15.28
C SER A 2 -46.71 14.15 15.39
N ASN A 3 -47.57 15.10 15.07
CA ASN A 3 -47.20 16.54 15.00
C ASN A 3 -47.32 17.30 16.33
N ARG A 4 -47.87 16.69 17.40
CA ARG A 4 -47.90 17.32 18.74
C ARG A 4 -46.63 17.11 19.56
N PHE A 5 -45.92 16.01 19.33
CA PHE A 5 -44.66 15.70 20.07
C PHE A 5 -43.48 16.55 19.59
N ILE A 6 -43.43 16.89 18.30
CA ILE A 6 -42.34 17.69 17.73
C ILE A 6 -42.41 19.17 18.17
N ASN A 7 -43.61 19.71 18.38
CA ASN A 7 -43.75 21.08 18.87
C ASN A 7 -43.50 21.25 20.38
N GLN A 8 -43.78 20.24 21.20
CA GLN A 8 -43.43 20.29 22.63
C GLN A 8 -41.94 20.14 22.90
N SER A 9 -41.19 19.38 22.08
CA SER A 9 -39.74 19.31 22.21
C SER A 9 -39.01 20.56 21.75
N ARG A 10 -39.59 21.31 20.76
CA ARG A 10 -39.00 22.59 20.32
C ARG A 10 -39.20 23.69 21.37
N HIS A 11 -40.30 23.71 22.07
CA HIS A 11 -40.55 24.70 23.13
C HIS A 11 -39.76 24.38 24.41
N ALA A 12 -39.53 23.10 24.71
CA ALA A 12 -38.65 22.68 25.84
C ALA A 12 -37.18 23.01 25.54
N MET A 13 -36.72 22.84 24.30
CA MET A 13 -35.33 23.20 23.91
C MET A 13 -35.11 24.72 23.89
N LEU A 14 -36.08 25.50 23.43
CA LEU A 14 -36.01 26.95 23.48
C LEU A 14 -36.10 27.49 24.93
N GLY A 15 -36.87 26.83 25.81
CA GLY A 15 -36.90 27.17 27.23
C GLY A 15 -35.59 26.87 27.98
N ILE A 16 -34.89 25.79 27.64
CA ILE A 16 -33.60 25.41 28.26
C ILE A 16 -32.48 26.33 27.75
N CYS A 17 -32.49 26.70 26.47
CA CYS A 17 -31.54 27.68 25.95
C CYS A 17 -31.78 29.09 26.50
N ALA A 18 -33.02 29.49 26.72
CA ALA A 18 -33.33 30.79 27.32
C ALA A 18 -32.98 30.85 28.82
N THR A 19 -33.16 29.75 29.58
CA THR A 19 -32.76 29.67 30.98
C THR A 19 -31.28 29.60 31.17
N LEU A 20 -30.51 28.95 30.28
CA LEU A 20 -29.06 28.96 30.28
C LEU A 20 -28.44 30.31 29.87
N ALA A 21 -29.13 31.05 28.96
CA ALA A 21 -28.71 32.39 28.60
C ALA A 21 -29.01 33.41 29.74
N ILE A 22 -30.10 33.22 30.49
CA ILE A 22 -30.47 34.13 31.61
C ILE A 22 -29.63 33.83 32.86
N SER A 23 -29.22 32.58 33.11
CA SER A 23 -28.33 32.27 34.23
C SER A 23 -26.86 32.71 33.97
N GLY A 24 -26.45 32.93 32.72
CA GLY A 24 -25.13 33.53 32.38
C GLY A 24 -25.05 35.05 32.61
N PHE A 25 -26.20 35.73 32.64
CA PHE A 25 -26.22 37.20 32.80
C PHE A 25 -26.37 37.67 34.28
N TYR A 26 -26.69 36.77 35.21
CA TYR A 26 -26.85 37.15 36.61
C TYR A 26 -25.59 36.93 37.47
N ALA A 27 -24.50 36.46 36.86
CA ALA A 27 -23.25 36.19 37.62
C ALA A 27 -22.28 37.39 37.65
N CYS A 28 -22.66 38.59 37.15
CA CYS A 28 -21.73 39.71 37.05
C CYS A 28 -22.29 41.05 37.46
N THR A 29 -23.31 41.11 38.36
CA THR A 29 -23.78 42.38 38.89
C THR A 29 -23.91 42.40 40.41
N ASP A 30 -23.09 41.67 41.14
CA ASP A 30 -22.85 42.00 42.51
C ASP A 30 -21.66 42.97 42.56
N SER A 31 -21.96 44.25 42.62
CA SER A 31 -21.04 45.25 43.15
C SER A 31 -20.79 44.95 44.64
N TYR A 32 -20.10 43.85 44.91
CA TYR A 32 -19.41 43.74 46.18
C TYR A 32 -18.26 44.72 46.12
N ASP A 33 -18.41 45.78 46.86
CA ASP A 33 -17.35 46.69 47.23
C ASP A 33 -16.35 45.86 48.07
N LEU A 34 -15.49 45.14 47.36
CA LEU A 34 -14.39 44.41 47.98
C LEU A 34 -13.28 45.41 48.30
N ASP A 35 -13.70 46.51 48.99
CA ASP A 35 -12.75 47.37 49.64
C ASP A 35 -12.41 46.75 51.00
N ASP A 36 -11.61 45.69 50.96
CA ASP A 36 -11.04 45.26 52.22
C ASP A 36 -9.78 44.37 52.00
N LYS A 37 -8.66 45.06 51.94
CA LYS A 37 -7.38 44.45 52.28
C LYS A 37 -7.36 43.83 53.67
N GLY A 38 -8.41 44.03 54.48
CA GLY A 38 -8.54 43.53 55.83
C GLY A 38 -9.11 42.13 55.98
N ASN A 39 -9.78 41.60 54.95
CA ASN A 39 -10.48 40.28 55.03
C ASN A 39 -9.77 39.18 54.23
N ILE A 40 -8.70 39.43 53.53
CA ILE A 40 -7.91 38.36 52.88
C ILE A 40 -7.02 37.75 53.97
N PRO A 41 -7.13 36.42 54.21
CA PRO A 41 -6.24 35.76 55.17
C PRO A 41 -4.80 36.00 54.83
N THR A 42 -4.04 36.55 55.77
CA THR A 42 -2.61 36.90 55.60
C THR A 42 -1.70 35.70 55.29
N ASN A 43 -2.23 34.48 55.42
CA ASN A 43 -1.53 33.23 55.09
C ASN A 43 -1.67 32.82 53.60
N LEU A 44 -2.45 33.51 52.78
CA LEU A 44 -2.58 33.18 51.39
C LEU A 44 -1.44 33.73 50.48
N GLY A 45 -0.54 34.51 51.03
CA GLY A 45 0.61 35.06 50.27
C GLY A 45 0.24 36.25 49.40
N LYS A 46 1.06 36.51 48.39
CA LYS A 46 0.87 37.59 47.43
C LYS A 46 -0.10 37.22 46.32
N SER A 47 -0.70 38.24 45.71
CA SER A 47 -1.42 38.04 44.43
C SER A 47 -0.42 37.71 43.30
N ILE A 48 -0.97 37.23 42.15
CA ILE A 48 -0.18 36.98 40.95
C ILE A 48 0.56 38.25 40.50
N TYR A 49 -0.09 39.40 40.54
CA TYR A 49 0.55 40.67 40.14
C TYR A 49 1.70 41.03 41.11
N GLU A 50 1.50 40.99 42.41
CA GLU A 50 2.52 41.28 43.43
C GLU A 50 3.72 40.32 43.40
N GLU A 51 3.44 39.00 43.10
CA GLU A 51 4.50 38.00 42.97
C GLU A 51 5.37 38.26 41.71
N LEU A 52 4.79 38.71 40.59
CA LEU A 52 5.53 39.10 39.39
C LEU A 52 6.27 40.42 39.57
N GLU A 53 5.69 41.35 40.33
CA GLU A 53 6.32 42.66 40.62
C GLU A 53 7.51 42.50 41.59
N ASN A 54 7.38 41.69 42.59
CA ASN A 54 8.42 41.48 43.60
C ASN A 54 8.43 39.98 44.00
N PRO A 55 9.18 39.12 43.35
CA PRO A 55 9.20 37.68 43.63
C PRO A 55 9.58 37.38 45.09
N SER A 56 8.87 36.38 45.67
CA SER A 56 9.05 35.94 47.03
C SER A 56 10.41 35.28 47.26
N LYS A 57 10.91 35.32 48.52
CA LYS A 57 12.13 34.60 48.91
C LYS A 57 11.78 33.43 49.82
N PRO A 58 12.45 32.25 49.75
CA PRO A 58 13.56 31.96 48.79
C PRO A 58 13.08 32.01 47.34
N VAL A 59 13.97 32.17 46.38
CA VAL A 59 13.67 32.53 44.99
C VAL A 59 12.63 31.58 44.40
N SER A 60 11.45 32.11 44.10
CA SER A 60 10.34 31.39 43.48
C SER A 60 10.36 31.59 41.94
N LEU A 61 10.61 32.82 41.52
CA LEU A 61 10.71 33.21 40.10
C LEU A 61 12.10 33.83 39.83
N HIS A 62 12.59 33.71 38.60
CA HIS A 62 13.92 34.13 38.21
C HIS A 62 13.90 35.37 37.26
N GLY A 63 14.65 36.41 37.60
CA GLY A 63 14.75 37.64 36.81
C GLY A 63 13.63 38.63 37.13
N THR A 64 13.37 39.52 36.19
CA THR A 64 12.36 40.60 36.31
C THR A 64 11.27 40.39 35.25
N PHE A 65 10.07 40.88 35.52
CA PHE A 65 8.89 40.70 34.68
C PHE A 65 8.26 42.03 34.27
N LYS A 66 9.07 43.08 34.09
CA LYS A 66 8.60 44.43 33.77
C LYS A 66 7.79 44.47 32.48
N THR A 67 8.21 43.74 31.44
CA THR A 67 7.52 43.68 30.17
C THR A 67 6.18 42.93 30.30
N TYR A 68 6.14 41.86 31.07
CA TYR A 68 4.89 41.10 31.31
C TYR A 68 3.91 41.91 32.16
N LEU A 69 4.38 42.61 33.22
CA LEU A 69 3.59 43.55 34.03
C LEU A 69 3.01 44.67 33.20
N ARG A 70 3.82 45.23 32.28
CA ARG A 70 3.34 46.26 31.33
C ARG A 70 2.23 45.74 30.43
N LEU A 71 2.24 44.46 29.99
CA LEU A 71 1.12 43.84 29.27
C LEU A 71 -0.14 43.84 30.13
N ILE A 72 -0.03 43.44 31.41
CA ILE A 72 -1.14 43.46 32.35
C ILE A 72 -1.72 44.85 32.53
N ASP A 73 -0.86 45.88 32.71
CA ASP A 73 -1.26 47.26 32.92
C ASP A 73 -1.88 47.90 31.66
N ASP A 74 -1.23 47.74 30.50
CA ASP A 74 -1.73 48.29 29.23
C ASP A 74 -3.08 47.70 28.82
N LEU A 75 -3.37 46.45 29.18
CA LEU A 75 -4.62 45.75 28.91
C LEU A 75 -5.69 45.97 30.01
N GLY A 76 -5.39 46.80 31.05
CA GLY A 76 -6.29 47.06 32.14
C GLY A 76 -6.62 45.87 33.05
N TYR A 77 -5.74 44.86 33.09
CA TYR A 77 -6.02 43.58 33.76
C TYR A 77 -5.39 43.52 35.19
N LYS A 78 -4.79 44.62 35.63
CA LYS A 78 -4.11 44.71 36.97
C LYS A 78 -4.99 44.33 38.11
N GLU A 79 -6.23 44.83 38.14
CA GLU A 79 -7.16 44.59 39.22
C GLU A 79 -7.52 43.11 39.32
N VAL A 80 -7.77 42.44 38.19
CA VAL A 80 -8.04 41.01 38.11
C VAL A 80 -6.86 40.18 38.64
N MET A 81 -5.64 40.55 38.20
CA MET A 81 -4.42 39.85 38.65
C MET A 81 -3.99 40.15 40.09
N SER A 82 -4.56 41.21 40.68
CA SER A 82 -4.26 41.61 42.08
C SER A 82 -5.28 41.11 43.06
N LYS A 83 -6.55 40.93 42.66
CA LYS A 83 -7.61 40.79 43.65
C LYS A 83 -8.44 39.52 43.50
N THR A 84 -8.68 39.08 42.25
CA THR A 84 -9.74 38.07 42.03
C THR A 84 -9.27 36.90 41.22
N GLY A 85 -10.09 35.83 41.26
CA GLY A 85 -10.01 34.74 40.34
C GLY A 85 -9.28 33.51 40.83
N SER A 86 -9.20 32.54 39.94
CA SER A 86 -8.50 31.29 40.05
C SER A 86 -7.80 31.09 38.75
N LYS A 87 -6.58 31.60 38.60
CA LYS A 87 -5.85 31.64 37.33
C LYS A 87 -4.59 30.82 37.40
N THR A 88 -4.17 30.27 36.23
CA THR A 88 -2.83 29.76 36.03
C THR A 88 -2.14 30.61 34.96
N VAL A 89 -1.07 31.25 35.33
CA VAL A 89 -0.31 32.16 34.48
C VAL A 89 1.04 31.56 34.12
N PHE A 90 1.38 31.60 32.83
CA PHE A 90 2.67 31.16 32.31
C PHE A 90 3.47 32.41 31.85
N ALA A 91 4.22 32.97 32.74
CA ALA A 91 4.91 34.25 32.53
C ALA A 91 6.34 34.04 32.04
N ALA A 92 6.71 34.81 31.02
CA ALA A 92 8.10 34.97 30.57
C ALA A 92 8.72 36.20 31.22
N ASN A 93 10.01 36.10 31.59
CA ASN A 93 10.74 37.22 32.18
C ASN A 93 11.28 38.17 31.09
N ASP A 94 11.87 39.32 31.49
CA ASP A 94 12.37 40.33 30.57
C ASP A 94 13.50 39.80 29.66
N SER A 95 14.32 38.86 30.14
CA SER A 95 15.32 38.20 29.28
C SER A 95 14.71 37.42 28.13
N ALA A 96 13.63 36.66 28.40
CA ALA A 96 12.87 35.94 27.36
C ALA A 96 12.18 36.88 26.38
N PHE A 97 11.65 38.01 26.84
CA PHE A 97 11.13 39.08 25.95
C PHE A 97 12.19 39.74 25.11
N ASN A 98 13.38 39.99 25.63
CA ASN A 98 14.48 40.50 24.84
C ASN A 98 14.87 39.52 23.70
N GLU A 99 14.85 38.22 23.96
CA GLU A 99 15.12 37.23 22.93
C GLU A 99 13.95 37.14 21.91
N PHE A 100 12.71 37.24 22.37
CA PHE A 100 11.54 37.32 21.51
C PHE A 100 11.62 38.50 20.53
N PHE A 101 12.01 39.68 20.95
CA PHE A 101 12.12 40.86 20.06
C PHE A 101 13.27 40.77 19.03
N LYS A 102 14.21 39.86 19.19
CA LYS A 102 15.22 39.60 18.16
C LYS A 102 14.60 38.87 16.94
N ASN A 103 13.74 37.90 17.19
CA ASN A 103 13.16 37.11 16.13
C ASN A 103 11.75 36.58 16.53
N ASN A 104 10.72 37.13 15.92
CA ASN A 104 9.34 36.69 16.12
C ASN A 104 8.51 36.77 14.82
N LYS A 105 7.34 36.10 14.81
CA LYS A 105 6.47 36.02 13.62
C LYS A 105 5.91 37.36 13.16
N TRP A 106 5.88 38.37 14.02
CA TRP A 106 5.32 39.68 13.72
C TRP A 106 6.41 40.71 13.31
N ASN A 107 7.67 40.34 13.31
CA ASN A 107 8.81 41.22 13.10
C ASN A 107 8.88 42.41 14.06
N ALA A 108 8.20 42.32 15.22
CA ALA A 108 8.29 43.34 16.25
C ALA A 108 9.67 43.34 16.87
N LYS A 109 10.32 44.51 16.95
CA LYS A 109 11.70 44.70 17.48
C LYS A 109 11.71 45.23 18.91
N SER A 110 10.57 45.78 19.36
CA SER A 110 10.40 46.34 20.68
C SER A 110 8.97 46.18 21.15
N TYR A 111 8.70 46.48 22.41
CA TYR A 111 7.35 46.47 22.97
C TYR A 111 6.39 47.44 22.27
N GLU A 112 6.94 48.58 21.82
CA GLU A 112 6.20 49.64 21.13
C GLU A 112 5.69 49.21 19.75
N ASP A 113 6.31 48.23 19.13
CA ASP A 113 5.87 47.68 17.85
C ASP A 113 4.64 46.73 17.99
N LEU A 114 4.29 46.34 19.23
CA LEU A 114 3.18 45.48 19.49
C LEU A 114 1.84 46.20 19.38
N THR A 115 1.00 45.81 18.48
CA THR A 115 -0.39 46.26 18.39
C THR A 115 -1.18 45.80 19.60
N GLU A 116 -2.36 46.40 19.86
CA GLU A 116 -3.26 45.92 20.93
C GLU A 116 -3.65 44.45 20.77
N SER A 117 -3.96 44.00 19.56
CA SER A 117 -4.26 42.58 19.25
C SER A 117 -3.06 41.66 19.57
N MET A 118 -1.85 42.05 19.22
CA MET A 118 -0.64 41.29 19.57
C MET A 118 -0.45 41.19 21.08
N LYS A 119 -0.61 42.32 21.80
CA LYS A 119 -0.55 42.36 23.28
C LYS A 119 -1.59 41.41 23.91
N LYS A 120 -2.84 41.47 23.45
CA LYS A 120 -3.91 40.54 23.86
C LYS A 120 -3.56 39.08 23.60
N GLN A 121 -3.07 38.79 22.41
CA GLN A 121 -2.66 37.41 22.07
C GLN A 121 -1.52 36.92 22.98
N LEU A 122 -0.47 37.72 23.23
CA LEU A 122 0.64 37.33 24.13
C LEU A 122 0.15 37.11 25.57
N PHE A 123 -0.72 37.95 26.05
CA PHE A 123 -1.17 37.92 27.43
C PHE A 123 -2.22 36.82 27.66
N TYR A 124 -3.36 36.87 26.94
CA TYR A 124 -4.46 35.95 27.20
C TYR A 124 -4.17 34.51 26.81
N THR A 125 -3.29 34.27 25.85
CA THR A 125 -2.89 32.87 25.52
C THR A 125 -1.91 32.28 26.52
N SER A 126 -1.30 33.10 27.39
CA SER A 126 -0.44 32.65 28.49
C SER A 126 -1.21 32.38 29.80
N ILE A 127 -2.56 32.41 29.78
CA ILE A 127 -3.40 32.28 30.96
C ILE A 127 -4.44 31.18 30.76
N LEU A 128 -4.63 30.36 31.78
CA LEU A 128 -5.81 29.49 31.92
C LEU A 128 -6.74 30.04 33.00
N ASP A 129 -8.06 29.96 32.75
CA ASP A 129 -9.08 30.53 33.63
C ASP A 129 -9.31 29.74 34.94
N ASN A 130 -8.61 28.64 35.13
CA ASN A 130 -8.63 27.82 36.33
C ASN A 130 -7.24 27.72 36.99
N ALA A 131 -7.18 27.62 38.30
CA ALA A 131 -5.94 27.33 39.05
C ALA A 131 -5.61 25.84 38.90
N ILE A 132 -4.65 25.53 38.06
CA ILE A 132 -4.23 24.17 37.71
C ILE A 132 -2.74 24.01 38.03
N LEU A 133 -2.38 23.03 38.85
CA LEU A 133 -1.00 22.67 39.07
C LEU A 133 -0.40 22.01 37.81
N THR A 134 0.88 22.19 37.59
CA THR A 134 1.54 21.65 36.40
C THR A 134 1.40 20.12 36.30
N GLU A 135 1.33 19.40 37.40
CA GLU A 135 1.07 17.96 37.44
C GLU A 135 -0.36 17.58 37.05
N MET A 136 -1.30 18.52 37.14
CA MET A 136 -2.71 18.31 36.81
C MET A 136 -3.03 18.71 35.36
N LEU A 137 -2.11 19.35 34.65
CA LEU A 137 -2.32 19.78 33.26
C LEU A 137 -2.69 18.62 32.34
N SER A 138 -2.17 17.41 32.60
CA SER A 138 -2.48 16.23 31.80
C SER A 138 -3.77 15.52 32.16
N ASN A 139 -4.54 16.03 33.12
CA ASN A 139 -5.77 15.39 33.58
C ASN A 139 -7.00 15.93 32.82
N VAL A 140 -7.94 15.02 32.55
CA VAL A 140 -9.25 15.38 32.03
C VAL A 140 -10.34 15.04 33.01
N GLU A 141 -11.12 16.03 33.38
CA GLU A 141 -12.32 15.83 34.17
C GLU A 141 -13.48 15.37 33.29
N SER A 142 -14.10 14.23 33.64
CA SER A 142 -15.28 13.74 32.91
C SER A 142 -16.56 14.32 33.50
N SER A 143 -17.66 14.29 32.73
CA SER A 143 -18.97 14.73 33.14
C SER A 143 -19.52 14.02 34.40
N ASN A 144 -18.92 12.91 34.80
CA ASN A 144 -19.29 12.11 35.98
C ASN A 144 -18.37 12.35 37.17
N SER A 145 -17.66 13.47 37.22
CA SER A 145 -16.67 13.81 38.27
C SER A 145 -15.52 12.80 38.42
N SER A 146 -15.35 11.91 37.48
CA SER A 146 -14.15 11.06 37.41
C SER A 146 -13.05 11.81 36.66
N VAL A 147 -11.82 11.74 37.19
CA VAL A 147 -10.65 12.35 36.56
C VAL A 147 -9.86 11.28 35.84
N THR A 148 -9.68 11.40 34.50
CA THR A 148 -8.73 10.58 33.77
C THR A 148 -7.39 11.30 33.76
N ARG A 149 -6.37 10.64 34.32
CA ARG A 149 -5.04 11.23 34.45
C ARG A 149 -4.16 10.98 33.26
N GLY A 150 -3.31 11.96 32.96
CA GLY A 150 -2.21 11.80 32.03
C GLY A 150 -2.61 11.68 30.54
N ILE A 151 -3.77 12.17 30.13
CA ILE A 151 -4.22 12.10 28.74
C ILE A 151 -4.33 13.45 28.05
N ALA A 152 -4.61 14.54 28.79
CA ALA A 152 -4.75 15.86 28.18
C ALA A 152 -3.40 16.37 27.68
N MET A 153 -3.40 16.96 26.51
CA MET A 153 -2.26 17.60 25.89
C MET A 153 -2.50 19.06 25.53
N LYS A 154 -3.69 19.58 25.75
CA LYS A 154 -4.02 20.99 25.51
C LYS A 154 -5.14 21.48 26.44
N HIS A 155 -5.14 22.81 26.69
CA HIS A 155 -6.18 23.50 27.42
C HIS A 155 -6.63 24.77 26.72
N GLN A 156 -7.90 25.17 26.94
CA GLN A 156 -8.40 26.46 26.49
C GLN A 156 -7.73 27.59 27.28
N THR A 157 -7.32 28.64 26.58
CA THR A 157 -6.76 29.84 27.18
C THR A 157 -7.82 30.89 27.51
N SER A 158 -7.41 31.98 28.16
CA SER A 158 -8.27 33.16 28.43
C SER A 158 -8.53 34.00 27.17
N ALA A 159 -7.87 33.77 26.03
CA ALA A 159 -8.05 34.54 24.80
C ALA A 159 -9.46 34.34 24.23
N ASN A 160 -10.03 35.42 23.73
CA ASN A 160 -11.32 35.41 23.06
C ASN A 160 -11.16 35.32 21.53
N ALA A 161 -12.16 34.78 20.87
CA ALA A 161 -12.19 34.69 19.42
C ALA A 161 -12.04 36.06 18.74
N THR A 162 -12.71 37.10 19.30
CA THR A 162 -12.60 38.48 18.79
C THR A 162 -11.19 39.05 18.83
N ASP A 163 -10.31 38.55 19.66
CA ASP A 163 -8.89 38.98 19.70
C ASP A 163 -8.07 38.42 18.54
N THR A 164 -8.61 37.48 17.78
CA THR A 164 -7.96 36.77 16.68
C THR A 164 -8.43 37.22 15.29
N ILE A 165 -9.21 38.30 15.19
CA ILE A 165 -9.70 38.83 13.91
C ILE A 165 -8.56 39.51 13.15
N TYR A 166 -8.48 39.21 11.86
CA TYR A 166 -7.49 39.78 10.95
C TYR A 166 -8.10 39.95 9.57
N HIS A 167 -7.56 40.93 8.81
CA HIS A 167 -8.00 41.18 7.44
C HIS A 167 -7.23 40.30 6.46
N VAL A 168 -7.93 39.65 5.55
CA VAL A 168 -7.35 38.89 4.43
C VAL A 168 -7.56 39.70 3.16
N TRP A 169 -6.47 40.09 2.52
CA TRP A 169 -6.52 40.90 1.32
C TRP A 169 -7.00 40.10 0.10
N ALA A 170 -7.57 40.79 -0.85
CA ALA A 170 -8.07 40.15 -2.09
C ALA A 170 -7.07 39.25 -2.82
N SER A 171 -5.79 39.64 -2.80
CA SER A 171 -4.69 38.86 -3.41
C SER A 171 -4.35 37.56 -2.69
N GLU A 172 -4.79 37.40 -1.45
CA GLU A 172 -4.55 36.24 -0.59
C GLU A 172 -5.73 35.25 -0.63
N LEU A 173 -6.85 35.64 -1.25
CA LEU A 173 -8.04 34.80 -1.37
C LEU A 173 -7.84 33.68 -2.42
N PRO A 174 -8.44 32.51 -2.22
CA PRO A 174 -8.37 31.38 -3.16
C PRO A 174 -8.95 31.70 -4.54
N ALA A 175 -8.07 31.97 -5.52
CA ALA A 175 -8.48 32.32 -6.88
C ALA A 175 -9.12 31.16 -7.65
N ASN A 176 -8.88 29.91 -7.22
CA ASN A 176 -9.38 28.67 -7.84
C ASN A 176 -10.68 28.15 -7.21
N ASN A 177 -11.34 28.96 -6.38
CA ASN A 177 -12.53 28.55 -5.64
C ASN A 177 -13.64 29.60 -5.71
N SER A 178 -14.77 29.22 -6.30
CA SER A 178 -15.89 30.13 -6.59
C SER A 178 -16.58 30.72 -5.36
N TYR A 179 -16.46 30.12 -4.18
CA TYR A 179 -17.04 30.66 -2.95
C TYR A 179 -16.37 31.98 -2.52
N TRP A 180 -15.15 32.24 -2.98
CA TRP A 180 -14.40 33.47 -2.65
C TRP A 180 -14.59 34.60 -3.67
N THR A 181 -15.16 34.30 -4.85
CA THR A 181 -15.32 35.27 -5.93
C THR A 181 -16.00 36.58 -5.50
N PRO A 182 -17.02 36.59 -4.60
CA PRO A 182 -17.65 37.84 -4.16
C PRO A 182 -16.71 38.82 -3.43
N TYR A 183 -15.62 38.32 -2.90
CA TYR A 183 -14.73 39.05 -1.99
C TYR A 183 -13.41 39.51 -2.63
N ILE A 184 -13.14 39.15 -3.87
CA ILE A 184 -11.89 39.45 -4.59
C ILE A 184 -11.61 40.93 -4.82
N LYS A 185 -12.58 41.83 -4.57
CA LYS A 185 -12.40 43.30 -4.76
C LYS A 185 -11.92 44.02 -3.50
N GLY A 186 -12.21 43.51 -2.32
CA GLY A 186 -11.91 44.24 -1.07
C GLY A 186 -11.23 43.37 0.00
N GLY A 187 -11.19 42.06 -0.15
CA GLY A 187 -10.82 41.17 0.93
C GLY A 187 -11.95 40.95 1.92
N ILE A 188 -11.65 40.28 3.05
CA ILE A 188 -12.62 40.01 4.12
C ILE A 188 -11.96 40.01 5.48
N ASP A 189 -12.75 40.35 6.51
CA ASP A 189 -12.29 40.15 7.89
C ASP A 189 -12.64 38.75 8.38
N VAL A 190 -11.65 38.04 8.89
CA VAL A 190 -11.75 36.66 9.28
C VAL A 190 -11.37 36.47 10.73
N VAL A 191 -12.19 35.71 11.47
CA VAL A 191 -11.80 35.21 12.78
C VAL A 191 -10.97 33.92 12.60
N MET A 192 -9.85 33.83 13.30
CA MET A 192 -8.95 32.69 13.20
C MET A 192 -9.67 31.39 13.60
N ASP A 193 -10.34 31.42 14.72
CA ASP A 193 -11.18 30.36 15.24
C ASP A 193 -12.18 30.98 16.22
N ASN A 194 -13.48 30.69 16.11
CA ASN A 194 -14.47 31.24 17.04
C ASN A 194 -14.49 30.49 18.38
N THR A 195 -13.63 29.51 18.56
CA THR A 195 -13.36 28.87 19.84
C THR A 195 -12.20 29.55 20.56
N ARG A 196 -12.07 29.30 21.84
CA ARG A 196 -10.91 29.81 22.58
C ARG A 196 -9.63 29.13 22.09
N PRO A 197 -8.57 29.89 21.78
CA PRO A 197 -7.29 29.32 21.39
C PRO A 197 -6.76 28.32 22.41
N MET A 198 -6.21 27.21 21.92
CA MET A 198 -5.71 26.13 22.74
C MET A 198 -4.21 26.31 23.02
N MET A 199 -3.83 26.01 24.26
CA MET A 199 -2.43 25.90 24.70
C MET A 199 -2.03 24.41 24.69
N VAL A 200 -1.09 24.04 23.85
CA VAL A 200 -0.56 22.67 23.81
C VAL A 200 0.57 22.54 24.84
N HIS A 201 0.53 21.47 25.61
CA HIS A 201 1.55 21.18 26.62
C HIS A 201 2.03 19.73 26.54
N PHE A 202 3.25 19.50 27.01
CA PHE A 202 3.86 18.20 27.13
C PHE A 202 4.28 17.97 28.60
N THR A 203 3.70 16.98 29.24
CA THR A 203 4.07 16.52 30.59
C THR A 203 4.61 15.10 30.50
N GLN A 204 5.43 14.69 31.46
CA GLN A 204 5.97 13.33 31.46
C GLN A 204 4.87 12.26 31.50
N GLU A 205 3.84 12.46 32.32
CA GLU A 205 2.75 11.50 32.43
C GLU A 205 1.94 11.37 31.14
N GLN A 206 1.63 12.50 30.50
CA GLN A 206 0.92 12.52 29.23
C GLN A 206 1.73 11.83 28.12
N MET A 207 3.02 12.09 28.05
CA MET A 207 3.89 11.47 27.07
C MET A 207 3.97 9.94 27.26
N LEU A 208 4.17 9.49 28.49
CA LEU A 208 4.22 8.07 28.83
C LEU A 208 2.91 7.35 28.49
N ASN A 209 1.77 7.90 28.90
CA ASN A 209 0.46 7.28 28.69
C ASN A 209 0.07 7.22 27.20
N ASN A 210 0.57 8.15 26.41
CA ASN A 210 0.31 8.22 24.97
C ASN A 210 1.43 7.58 24.13
N GLY A 211 2.45 6.96 24.76
CA GLY A 211 3.57 6.33 24.07
C GLY A 211 4.36 7.29 23.19
N ILE A 212 4.54 8.53 23.67
CA ILE A 212 5.39 9.57 23.09
C ILE A 212 6.73 9.53 23.80
N ASN A 213 7.79 9.21 23.11
CA ASN A 213 9.12 9.11 23.70
C ASN A 213 9.89 10.44 23.59
N SER A 214 11.09 10.49 24.21
CA SER A 214 11.93 11.68 24.23
C SER A 214 12.46 12.10 22.84
N GLU A 215 12.62 11.13 21.93
CA GLU A 215 13.05 11.39 20.55
C GLU A 215 11.91 11.97 19.73
N ASP A 216 10.68 11.49 19.95
CA ASP A 216 9.48 12.09 19.37
C ASP A 216 9.35 13.55 19.76
N PHE A 217 9.47 13.82 21.07
CA PHE A 217 9.41 15.19 21.58
C PHE A 217 10.51 16.08 20.96
N ALA A 218 11.74 15.58 20.91
CA ALA A 218 12.85 16.32 20.32
C ALA A 218 12.63 16.61 18.83
N THR A 219 12.09 15.65 18.08
CA THR A 219 11.75 15.81 16.66
C THR A 219 10.66 16.84 16.46
N ILE A 220 9.62 16.83 17.29
CA ILE A 220 8.43 17.68 17.17
C ILE A 220 8.74 19.12 17.61
N THR A 221 9.49 19.30 18.69
CA THR A 221 9.74 20.64 19.28
C THR A 221 11.05 21.27 18.85
N GLY A 222 11.95 20.51 18.29
CA GLY A 222 13.32 20.93 17.95
C GLY A 222 14.24 21.09 19.17
N ARG A 223 13.83 20.57 20.35
CA ARG A 223 14.66 20.62 21.57
C ARG A 223 14.66 19.28 22.31
N PRO A 224 15.77 18.91 22.97
CA PRO A 224 15.81 17.69 23.78
C PRO A 224 14.79 17.71 24.91
N TYR A 225 14.18 16.56 25.20
CA TYR A 225 13.33 16.41 26.37
C TYR A 225 14.19 16.26 27.64
N GLU A 226 13.83 17.02 28.67
CA GLU A 226 14.42 16.88 29.99
C GLU A 226 13.44 16.13 30.89
N SER A 227 13.90 15.02 31.48
CA SER A 227 13.07 14.15 32.32
C SER A 227 12.41 14.93 33.48
N GLY A 228 11.09 14.76 33.66
CA GLY A 228 10.29 15.50 34.65
C GLY A 228 9.99 16.96 34.22
N GLY A 229 10.42 17.36 33.04
CA GLY A 229 10.11 18.69 32.47
C GLY A 229 8.65 18.79 32.05
N THR A 230 8.08 19.99 32.21
CA THR A 230 6.79 20.37 31.65
C THR A 230 7.03 21.48 30.64
N PHE A 231 6.40 21.37 29.47
CA PHE A 231 6.61 22.30 28.36
C PHE A 231 5.28 22.83 27.85
N ILE A 232 5.26 24.13 27.51
CA ILE A 232 4.15 24.76 26.80
C ILE A 232 4.63 25.04 25.37
N PHE A 233 4.04 24.34 24.39
CA PHE A 233 4.62 24.20 23.04
C PHE A 233 6.08 23.72 23.13
N LYS A 234 7.03 24.56 22.79
CA LYS A 234 8.47 24.27 22.94
C LYS A 234 9.12 24.91 24.20
N ASN A 235 8.40 25.76 24.93
CA ASN A 235 8.96 26.50 26.04
C ASN A 235 8.88 25.66 27.32
N LYS A 236 10.01 25.53 28.03
CA LYS A 236 10.09 24.82 29.30
C LYS A 236 9.58 25.67 30.46
N ILE A 237 8.84 25.07 31.37
CA ILE A 237 8.55 25.69 32.66
C ILE A 237 9.78 25.54 33.56
N VAL A 238 10.39 26.68 33.88
CA VAL A 238 11.64 26.75 34.69
C VAL A 238 11.41 27.04 36.16
N ALA A 239 10.28 27.65 36.52
CA ALA A 239 9.76 27.72 37.87
C ALA A 239 8.25 27.36 37.82
N LYS A 240 7.82 26.39 38.61
CA LYS A 240 6.49 25.83 38.53
C LYS A 240 5.70 25.99 39.83
N ASP A 241 4.40 26.15 39.68
CA ASP A 241 3.40 26.09 40.74
C ASP A 241 3.65 27.10 41.87
N VAL A 242 4.17 28.31 41.53
CA VAL A 242 4.33 29.38 42.51
C VAL A 242 2.93 29.81 42.98
N THR A 243 2.64 29.50 44.24
CA THR A 243 1.29 29.65 44.77
C THR A 243 1.04 31.14 45.14
N CYS A 244 -0.06 31.66 44.60
CA CYS A 244 -0.54 33.01 44.88
C CYS A 244 -1.98 32.94 45.44
N GLN A 245 -2.42 34.01 46.08
CA GLN A 245 -3.77 34.06 46.68
C GLN A 245 -4.89 33.87 45.65
N ASN A 246 -4.63 34.16 44.40
CA ASN A 246 -5.60 34.07 43.29
C ASN A 246 -5.17 33.12 42.18
N GLY A 247 -4.29 32.16 42.43
CA GLY A 247 -3.89 31.12 41.47
C GLY A 247 -2.44 30.70 41.49
N TYR A 248 -1.92 30.34 40.37
CA TYR A 248 -0.52 29.87 40.20
C TYR A 248 0.22 30.65 39.14
N VAL A 249 1.51 30.94 39.40
CA VAL A 249 2.44 31.47 38.41
C VAL A 249 3.45 30.40 38.05
N ASN A 250 3.58 30.15 36.77
CA ASN A 250 4.60 29.29 36.16
C ASN A 250 5.52 30.17 35.31
N GLN A 251 6.80 30.10 35.52
CA GLN A 251 7.75 30.82 34.66
C GLN A 251 8.18 29.96 33.49
N THR A 252 8.07 30.50 32.28
CA THR A 252 8.58 29.86 31.07
C THR A 252 9.91 30.44 30.64
N ASP A 253 10.76 29.62 29.99
CA ASP A 253 12.05 30.04 29.45
C ASP A 253 11.96 30.85 28.16
N GLY A 254 10.77 30.97 27.58
CA GLY A 254 10.48 31.76 26.38
C GLY A 254 9.08 32.35 26.41
N VAL A 255 8.86 33.37 25.59
CA VAL A 255 7.54 33.99 25.43
C VAL A 255 6.60 33.03 24.71
N ILE A 256 5.40 32.79 25.25
CA ILE A 256 4.37 32.01 24.61
C ILE A 256 3.73 32.84 23.52
N VAL A 257 4.03 32.49 22.28
CA VAL A 257 3.43 33.12 21.11
C VAL A 257 2.41 32.12 20.56
N PRO A 258 1.13 32.46 20.52
CA PRO A 258 0.11 31.53 20.02
C PRO A 258 0.39 31.18 18.57
N PRO A 259 0.55 29.88 18.20
CA PRO A 259 0.63 29.50 16.80
C PRO A 259 -0.74 29.70 16.15
N GLY A 260 -0.75 29.83 14.83
CA GLY A 260 -1.97 29.73 14.04
C GLY A 260 -2.54 28.29 14.06
N ASN A 261 -3.69 28.09 13.43
CA ASN A 261 -4.13 26.73 13.12
C ASN A 261 -3.34 26.15 11.94
N MET A 262 -3.44 24.85 11.71
CA MET A 262 -2.65 24.17 10.67
C MET A 262 -2.89 24.76 9.27
N ALA A 263 -4.15 25.03 8.91
CA ALA A 263 -4.48 25.59 7.60
C ALA A 263 -3.88 26.98 7.41
N GLN A 264 -3.92 27.83 8.44
CA GLN A 264 -3.30 29.15 8.40
C GLN A 264 -1.79 29.06 8.22
N MET A 265 -1.13 28.18 9.00
CA MET A 265 0.33 28.00 8.92
C MET A 265 0.77 27.44 7.55
N ILE A 266 -0.05 26.59 6.90
CA ILE A 266 0.18 26.12 5.54
C ILE A 266 0.04 27.27 4.54
N ARG A 267 -0.99 28.09 4.67
CA ARG A 267 -1.25 29.24 3.78
C ARG A 267 -0.16 30.31 3.85
N GLU A 268 0.33 30.62 5.05
CA GLU A 268 1.36 31.65 5.28
C GLU A 268 2.77 31.15 4.95
N SER A 269 2.98 29.86 4.75
CA SER A 269 4.28 29.29 4.45
C SER A 269 4.69 29.51 3.00
N LYS A 270 5.96 29.89 2.81
CA LYS A 270 6.54 30.07 1.46
C LYS A 270 6.80 28.77 0.71
N ASP A 271 6.83 27.63 1.41
CA ASP A 271 7.25 26.35 0.89
C ASP A 271 6.05 25.40 0.62
N THR A 272 4.80 25.85 0.77
CA THR A 272 3.60 25.03 0.70
C THR A 272 2.53 25.60 -0.23
N LYS A 273 2.92 26.43 -1.17
CA LYS A 273 2.03 27.10 -2.14
C LYS A 273 1.14 26.09 -2.89
N TRP A 274 1.70 24.99 -3.37
CA TRP A 274 0.97 24.02 -4.16
C TRP A 274 0.05 23.16 -3.31
N PHE A 275 0.49 22.80 -2.12
CA PHE A 275 -0.37 22.07 -1.18
C PHE A 275 -1.54 22.95 -0.70
N ASN A 276 -1.28 24.21 -0.35
CA ASN A 276 -2.33 25.16 -0.03
C ASN A 276 -3.32 25.33 -1.17
N ARG A 277 -2.84 25.44 -2.43
CA ARG A 277 -3.72 25.56 -3.59
C ARG A 277 -4.64 24.34 -3.76
N MET A 278 -4.18 23.14 -3.43
CA MET A 278 -5.04 21.94 -3.39
C MET A 278 -6.05 22.02 -2.24
N LEU A 279 -5.61 22.42 -1.04
CA LEU A 279 -6.44 22.53 0.16
C LEU A 279 -7.54 23.60 0.00
N ASP A 280 -7.24 24.73 -0.60
CA ASP A 280 -8.15 25.84 -0.82
C ASP A 280 -9.37 25.49 -1.70
N ARG A 281 -9.34 24.40 -2.42
CA ARG A 281 -10.52 23.91 -3.18
C ARG A 281 -11.65 23.42 -2.28
N PHE A 282 -11.36 23.14 -1.02
CA PHE A 282 -12.31 22.54 -0.05
C PHE A 282 -12.69 23.50 1.06
N CYS A 283 -12.59 24.81 0.87
CA CYS A 283 -12.93 25.81 1.87
C CYS A 283 -13.93 26.84 1.35
N ALA A 284 -14.58 27.52 2.30
CA ALA A 284 -15.45 28.64 2.01
C ALA A 284 -15.50 29.63 3.18
N PRO A 285 -15.83 30.92 2.94
CA PRO A 285 -16.10 31.87 3.98
C PRO A 285 -17.51 31.67 4.53
N TYR A 286 -17.65 31.43 5.83
CA TYR A 286 -18.93 31.35 6.53
C TYR A 286 -19.12 32.60 7.37
N TYR A 287 -20.21 33.31 7.17
CA TYR A 287 -20.53 34.47 7.95
C TYR A 287 -20.76 34.11 9.42
N ASP A 288 -20.02 34.76 10.32
CA ASP A 288 -20.16 34.61 11.76
C ASP A 288 -20.93 35.78 12.38
N ALA A 289 -22.23 35.65 12.42
CA ALA A 289 -23.12 36.67 12.92
C ALA A 289 -22.85 37.00 14.40
N GLN A 290 -22.56 35.97 15.23
CA GLN A 290 -22.36 36.19 16.66
C GLN A 290 -21.02 36.88 16.95
N THR A 291 -19.93 36.47 16.27
CA THR A 291 -18.65 37.15 16.41
C THR A 291 -18.71 38.58 15.89
N THR A 292 -19.44 38.83 14.77
CA THR A 292 -19.65 40.15 14.23
C THR A 292 -20.39 41.06 15.23
N LEU A 293 -21.47 40.56 15.84
CA LEU A 293 -22.20 41.25 16.86
C LEU A 293 -21.32 41.60 18.07
N ASN A 294 -20.69 40.58 18.67
CA ASN A 294 -19.84 40.75 19.83
C ASN A 294 -18.71 41.75 19.61
N TYR A 295 -18.09 41.72 18.41
CA TYR A 295 -17.05 42.71 18.06
C TYR A 295 -17.62 44.11 17.99
N ASN A 296 -18.76 44.29 17.31
CA ASN A 296 -19.36 45.61 17.11
C ASN A 296 -19.87 46.22 18.42
N ASP A 297 -20.46 45.42 19.30
CA ASP A 297 -20.84 45.81 20.63
C ASP A 297 -19.65 46.34 21.47
N ASN A 298 -18.55 45.58 21.42
CA ASN A 298 -17.31 45.99 22.07
C ASN A 298 -16.67 47.22 21.41
N ALA A 299 -16.68 47.28 20.08
CA ALA A 299 -16.19 48.45 19.34
C ALA A 299 -16.98 49.71 19.67
N LEU A 300 -18.30 49.61 19.75
CA LEU A 300 -19.20 50.72 20.14
C LEU A 300 -18.89 51.21 21.55
N LEU A 301 -18.75 50.30 22.51
CA LEU A 301 -18.43 50.63 23.90
C LEU A 301 -17.08 51.33 24.05
N ASN A 302 -16.13 51.04 23.16
CA ASN A 302 -14.78 51.60 23.21
C ASN A 302 -14.52 52.67 22.16
N GLY A 303 -15.57 53.19 21.47
CA GLY A 303 -15.39 54.22 20.42
C GLY A 303 -14.52 53.79 19.24
N LYS A 304 -14.47 52.48 18.90
CA LYS A 304 -13.70 51.91 17.80
C LYS A 304 -14.59 51.75 16.55
N PRO A 305 -14.00 51.69 15.34
CA PRO A 305 -14.75 51.38 14.12
C PRO A 305 -15.45 50.02 14.19
N MET A 306 -16.66 49.92 13.71
CA MET A 306 -17.40 48.68 13.52
C MET A 306 -16.96 48.01 12.22
N ILE A 307 -17.17 46.71 12.13
CA ILE A 307 -16.92 45.86 10.97
C ILE A 307 -18.29 45.38 10.44
N ASP A 308 -18.47 45.45 9.11
CA ASP A 308 -19.74 45.07 8.50
C ASP A 308 -20.04 43.57 8.63
N SER A 309 -19.00 42.75 8.45
CA SER A 309 -19.12 41.29 8.53
C SER A 309 -17.77 40.64 8.86
N ILE A 310 -17.85 39.66 9.75
CA ILE A 310 -16.70 38.79 10.10
C ILE A 310 -17.05 37.39 9.63
N PHE A 311 -16.07 36.73 9.04
CA PHE A 311 -16.24 35.41 8.47
C PHE A 311 -15.35 34.41 9.21
N GLN A 312 -15.77 33.13 9.17
CA GLN A 312 -14.95 31.97 9.49
C GLN A 312 -14.41 31.40 8.19
N TRP A 313 -13.10 31.16 8.11
CA TRP A 313 -12.48 30.40 7.02
C TRP A 313 -12.56 28.92 7.36
N ARG A 314 -13.57 28.22 6.80
CA ARG A 314 -13.85 26.82 7.15
C ARG A 314 -13.59 25.88 5.99
N TYR A 315 -13.15 24.67 6.33
CA TYR A 315 -12.94 23.60 5.37
C TYR A 315 -14.05 22.57 5.49
N PHE A 316 -14.59 22.15 4.34
CA PHE A 316 -15.62 21.11 4.25
C PHE A 316 -15.07 19.82 4.82
N SER A 317 -15.73 19.20 5.80
CA SER A 317 -15.17 18.07 6.52
C SER A 317 -16.22 17.15 7.13
N GLU A 318 -15.80 15.88 7.31
CA GLU A 318 -16.61 14.85 7.95
C GLU A 318 -16.62 14.98 9.49
N ARG A 319 -15.57 15.58 10.05
CA ARG A 319 -15.38 15.73 11.49
C ARG A 319 -15.27 17.19 11.88
N SER A 320 -16.29 17.65 12.58
CA SER A 320 -16.22 18.90 13.35
C SER A 320 -17.32 18.91 14.40
N GLN A 321 -17.17 19.71 15.39
CA GLN A 321 -18.26 20.00 16.32
C GLN A 321 -19.34 20.78 15.55
N GLY A 322 -20.59 20.31 15.58
CA GLY A 322 -21.64 20.85 14.72
C GLY A 322 -21.44 20.44 13.25
N ALA A 323 -21.04 19.19 13.01
CA ALA A 323 -20.69 18.61 11.71
C ALA A 323 -21.63 18.95 10.54
N VAL A 324 -22.93 19.12 10.80
CA VAL A 324 -23.92 19.48 9.79
C VAL A 324 -23.58 20.81 9.07
N ALA A 325 -22.98 21.77 9.77
CA ALA A 325 -22.60 23.06 9.18
C ALA A 325 -21.45 22.93 8.15
N LEU A 326 -20.56 21.94 8.30
CA LEU A 326 -19.41 21.75 7.40
C LEU A 326 -19.67 20.75 6.28
N GLN A 327 -20.73 19.97 6.40
CA GLN A 327 -21.26 19.13 5.31
C GLN A 327 -22.22 19.91 4.38
N ARG A 328 -22.37 21.20 4.62
CA ARG A 328 -23.14 22.12 3.81
C ARG A 328 -22.29 23.33 3.46
N ASP A 329 -22.51 23.85 2.27
CA ASP A 329 -21.86 25.08 1.83
C ASP A 329 -22.43 26.33 2.59
N PRO A 330 -21.86 27.52 2.44
CA PRO A 330 -22.39 28.74 3.06
C PRO A 330 -23.86 29.04 2.72
N LYS A 331 -24.39 28.52 1.61
CA LYS A 331 -25.79 28.63 1.19
C LYS A 331 -26.67 27.50 1.74
N GLN A 332 -26.13 26.67 2.64
CA GLN A 332 -26.84 25.54 3.26
C GLN A 332 -27.20 24.41 2.27
N VAL A 333 -26.52 24.32 1.13
CA VAL A 333 -26.65 23.20 0.20
C VAL A 333 -25.75 22.05 0.69
N ALA A 334 -26.29 20.83 0.71
CA ALA A 334 -25.50 19.65 1.10
C ALA A 334 -24.37 19.40 0.10
N LEU A 335 -23.18 19.19 0.61
CA LEU A 335 -22.00 18.86 -0.17
C LEU A 335 -21.95 17.35 -0.48
N ALA A 336 -21.42 17.02 -1.64
CA ALA A 336 -21.16 15.63 -1.98
C ALA A 336 -20.03 15.06 -1.08
N GLN A 337 -20.09 13.76 -0.81
CA GLN A 337 -19.11 13.09 0.07
C GLN A 337 -17.66 13.23 -0.43
N ASP A 338 -17.47 13.31 -1.74
CA ASP A 338 -16.18 13.49 -2.38
C ASP A 338 -15.61 14.90 -2.28
N MET A 339 -16.33 15.82 -1.62
CA MET A 339 -15.88 17.18 -1.29
C MET A 339 -15.48 17.33 0.18
N LEU A 340 -15.67 16.31 1.01
CA LEU A 340 -15.42 16.40 2.45
C LEU A 340 -14.02 15.92 2.83
N LEU A 341 -13.27 16.75 3.53
CA LEU A 341 -11.99 16.38 4.14
C LEU A 341 -12.19 15.52 5.40
N ASN A 342 -11.18 14.81 5.85
CA ASN A 342 -11.23 13.98 7.05
C ASN A 342 -11.55 14.81 8.31
N PHE A 343 -11.01 16.02 8.40
CA PHE A 343 -11.29 17.00 9.44
C PHE A 343 -11.02 18.43 8.92
N ASP A 344 -11.48 19.45 9.64
CA ASP A 344 -11.21 20.86 9.32
C ASP A 344 -9.85 21.29 9.89
N PRO A 345 -8.80 21.50 9.08
CA PRO A 345 -7.48 21.90 9.57
C PRO A 345 -7.40 23.36 10.04
N GLY A 346 -8.46 24.14 9.80
CA GLY A 346 -8.62 25.52 10.25
C GLY A 346 -9.36 25.67 11.56
N TRP A 347 -9.65 24.56 12.28
CA TRP A 347 -10.52 24.59 13.44
C TRP A 347 -10.00 23.69 14.57
N ASN A 348 -10.26 24.06 15.84
CA ASN A 348 -9.82 23.30 16.99
C ASN A 348 -10.75 22.14 17.37
N GLN A 349 -12.01 22.19 16.98
CA GLN A 349 -13.03 21.29 17.48
C GLN A 349 -13.49 20.30 16.39
N TYR A 350 -12.78 19.22 16.21
CA TYR A 350 -13.20 18.10 15.36
C TYR A 350 -13.49 16.81 16.13
N TYR A 351 -13.57 16.90 17.44
CA TYR A 351 -14.03 15.81 18.30
C TYR A 351 -15.37 16.15 18.92
N SER A 352 -16.18 15.12 19.15
CA SER A 352 -17.56 15.29 19.64
C SER A 352 -17.66 15.63 21.13
N THR A 353 -16.63 15.35 21.93
CA THR A 353 -16.62 15.58 23.36
C THR A 353 -15.47 16.47 23.79
N TYR A 354 -15.70 17.26 24.85
CA TYR A 354 -14.66 18.14 25.41
C TYR A 354 -13.43 17.37 25.88
N GLY A 355 -13.61 16.24 26.56
CA GLY A 355 -12.50 15.42 27.04
C GLY A 355 -11.62 14.89 25.91
N THR A 356 -12.19 14.39 24.81
CA THR A 356 -11.44 13.96 23.65
C THR A 356 -10.75 15.11 22.94
N MET A 357 -11.35 16.30 22.94
CA MET A 357 -10.75 17.51 22.41
C MET A 357 -9.47 17.90 23.16
N LEU A 358 -9.44 17.71 24.49
CA LEU A 358 -8.23 17.99 25.29
C LEU A 358 -7.14 16.94 25.13
N ALA A 359 -7.54 15.69 24.83
CA ALA A 359 -6.62 14.54 24.82
C ALA A 359 -5.83 14.38 23.53
N ASP A 360 -6.33 14.89 22.39
CA ASP A 360 -5.70 14.70 21.10
C ASP A 360 -5.92 15.90 20.18
N MET A 361 -5.21 15.93 19.07
CA MET A 361 -5.32 16.94 18.00
C MET A 361 -5.00 16.29 16.66
N GLY A 362 -5.07 17.03 15.56
CA GLY A 362 -4.75 16.51 14.23
C GLY A 362 -3.26 16.49 13.92
N ALA A 363 -2.92 15.79 12.87
CA ALA A 363 -1.62 15.86 12.22
C ALA A 363 -1.78 15.95 10.69
N MET A 364 -0.92 16.72 10.06
CA MET A 364 -0.85 16.85 8.60
C MET A 364 0.57 16.55 8.12
N PHE A 365 0.66 15.79 7.04
CA PHE A 365 1.90 15.40 6.38
C PHE A 365 2.01 16.17 5.06
N VAL A 366 2.63 17.35 5.11
CA VAL A 366 2.56 18.34 4.03
C VAL A 366 3.82 18.30 3.18
N PRO A 367 3.75 17.86 1.91
CA PRO A 367 4.89 17.94 1.01
C PRO A 367 5.21 19.41 0.67
N ASP A 368 6.50 19.73 0.57
CA ASP A 368 6.92 21.02 0.10
C ASP A 368 6.63 21.22 -1.40
N ASP A 369 6.78 22.44 -1.88
CA ASP A 369 6.50 22.78 -3.28
C ASP A 369 7.36 21.98 -4.26
N LYS A 370 8.61 21.69 -3.89
CA LYS A 370 9.53 20.90 -4.70
C LYS A 370 9.07 19.46 -4.83
N ALA A 371 8.60 18.86 -3.73
CA ALA A 371 8.07 17.51 -3.72
C ALA A 371 6.78 17.40 -4.55
N VAL A 372 5.90 18.40 -4.47
CA VAL A 372 4.66 18.44 -5.28
C VAL A 372 5.00 18.61 -6.77
N GLU A 373 5.92 19.53 -7.12
CA GLU A 373 6.37 19.69 -8.50
C GLU A 373 7.02 18.41 -9.05
N ASP A 374 7.92 17.78 -8.29
CA ASP A 374 8.54 16.51 -8.71
C ASP A 374 7.51 15.40 -8.93
N TYR A 375 6.54 15.27 -8.04
CA TYR A 375 5.52 14.24 -8.18
C TYR A 375 4.66 14.41 -9.44
N PHE A 376 4.25 15.64 -9.79
CA PHE A 376 3.32 15.90 -10.88
C PHE A 376 3.99 16.27 -12.22
N LEU A 377 5.23 16.77 -12.23
CA LEU A 377 5.91 17.20 -13.45
C LEU A 377 7.02 16.25 -13.93
N ASN A 378 7.45 15.31 -13.08
CA ASN A 378 8.45 14.33 -13.45
C ASN A 378 7.78 13.13 -14.14
N PRO A 379 8.12 12.83 -15.42
CA PRO A 379 7.51 11.73 -16.17
C PRO A 379 7.67 10.34 -15.54
N SER A 380 8.65 10.19 -14.63
CA SER A 380 8.89 8.92 -13.92
C SER A 380 7.91 8.68 -12.77
N ASN A 381 7.09 9.67 -12.40
CA ASN A 381 6.16 9.59 -11.27
C ASN A 381 4.70 9.43 -11.74
N GLY A 382 3.91 8.72 -10.94
CA GLY A 382 2.49 8.48 -11.23
C GLY A 382 1.65 9.76 -11.33
N GLY A 383 2.03 10.81 -10.60
CA GLY A 383 1.37 12.12 -10.66
C GLY A 383 1.43 12.79 -12.03
N TYR A 384 2.52 12.57 -12.77
CA TYR A 384 2.64 13.08 -14.15
C TYR A 384 1.52 12.58 -15.07
N ASN A 385 1.16 11.31 -14.95
CA ASN A 385 0.08 10.73 -15.73
C ASN A 385 -1.28 11.32 -15.33
N ILE A 386 -1.49 11.56 -14.02
CA ILE A 386 -2.71 12.22 -13.52
C ILE A 386 -2.79 13.64 -14.10
N LEU A 387 -1.72 14.41 -13.94
CA LEU A 387 -1.69 15.78 -14.44
C LEU A 387 -1.89 15.83 -15.96
N GLY A 388 -1.18 14.97 -16.71
CA GLY A 388 -1.26 14.89 -18.15
C GLY A 388 -2.65 14.53 -18.69
N LEU A 389 -3.43 13.75 -17.91
CA LEU A 389 -4.79 13.39 -18.31
C LEU A 389 -5.76 14.57 -18.26
N TYR A 390 -5.56 15.49 -17.30
CA TYR A 390 -6.47 16.63 -17.07
C TYR A 390 -5.89 17.97 -17.50
N ALA A 391 -4.61 18.04 -17.83
CA ALA A 391 -3.94 19.29 -18.21
C ALA A 391 -4.60 19.94 -19.43
N LYS A 392 -4.82 21.24 -19.34
CA LYS A 392 -5.32 22.09 -20.43
C LYS A 392 -4.21 22.86 -21.15
N LYS A 393 -3.01 22.89 -20.53
CA LYS A 393 -1.82 23.58 -21.02
C LYS A 393 -0.62 22.63 -20.99
N PRO A 394 0.47 22.95 -21.71
CA PRO A 394 1.72 22.17 -21.64
C PRO A 394 2.19 21.97 -20.19
N LEU A 395 2.76 20.78 -19.92
CA LEU A 395 3.22 20.37 -18.58
C LEU A 395 4.57 21.07 -18.25
N THR A 396 4.48 22.35 -17.90
CA THR A 396 5.62 23.16 -17.48
C THR A 396 5.38 23.77 -16.09
N LYS A 397 6.43 24.26 -15.46
CA LYS A 397 6.33 24.91 -14.14
C LYS A 397 5.44 26.16 -14.17
N GLU A 398 5.49 26.92 -15.25
CA GLU A 398 4.69 28.13 -15.43
C GLU A 398 3.19 27.84 -15.47
N ASN A 399 2.81 26.74 -16.09
CA ASN A 399 1.44 26.31 -16.25
C ASN A 399 0.95 25.40 -15.11
N PHE A 400 1.85 25.03 -14.19
CA PHE A 400 1.58 23.98 -13.21
C PHE A 400 0.35 24.27 -12.37
N GLY A 401 0.20 25.48 -11.84
CA GLY A 401 -0.95 25.85 -11.01
C GLY A 401 -2.30 25.70 -11.73
N GLU A 402 -2.39 26.13 -12.99
CA GLU A 402 -3.62 26.01 -13.77
C GLU A 402 -3.93 24.56 -14.15
N ASN A 403 -2.89 23.78 -14.47
CA ASN A 403 -3.04 22.36 -14.75
C ASN A 403 -3.45 21.58 -13.49
N LEU A 404 -2.91 21.93 -12.32
CA LEU A 404 -3.28 21.32 -11.03
C LEU A 404 -4.76 21.58 -10.70
N ASP A 405 -5.27 22.77 -10.98
CA ASP A 405 -6.68 23.12 -10.81
C ASP A 405 -7.61 22.36 -11.76
N SER A 406 -7.07 21.88 -12.89
CA SER A 406 -7.84 21.09 -13.86
C SER A 406 -8.10 19.66 -13.42
N ILE A 407 -7.35 19.15 -12.44
CA ILE A 407 -7.58 17.82 -11.87
C ILE A 407 -8.92 17.82 -11.10
N PRO A 408 -9.81 16.84 -11.30
CA PRO A 408 -11.08 16.76 -10.57
C PRO A 408 -10.94 16.86 -9.05
N ALA A 409 -11.92 17.51 -8.39
CA ALA A 409 -11.85 17.77 -6.95
C ALA A 409 -11.78 16.49 -6.11
N ASN A 410 -12.51 15.45 -6.48
CA ASN A 410 -12.47 14.14 -5.81
C ASN A 410 -11.08 13.49 -5.83
N ILE A 411 -10.31 13.68 -6.88
CA ILE A 411 -8.93 13.19 -6.96
C ILE A 411 -8.05 13.99 -5.99
N ILE A 412 -8.10 15.32 -6.06
CA ILE A 412 -7.34 16.19 -5.15
C ILE A 412 -7.72 15.96 -3.69
N ARG A 413 -9.03 15.77 -3.38
CA ARG A 413 -9.49 15.39 -2.04
C ARG A 413 -8.77 14.13 -1.55
N SER A 414 -8.70 13.10 -2.38
CA SER A 414 -8.02 11.85 -2.00
C SER A 414 -6.55 12.07 -1.66
N PHE A 415 -5.86 12.94 -2.39
CA PHE A 415 -4.48 13.32 -2.07
C PHE A 415 -4.40 14.07 -0.73
N VAL A 416 -5.25 15.07 -0.52
CA VAL A 416 -5.25 15.86 0.71
C VAL A 416 -5.60 14.97 1.91
N ASN A 417 -6.66 14.17 1.83
CA ASN A 417 -7.10 13.30 2.92
C ASN A 417 -6.05 12.24 3.29
N ASN A 418 -5.31 11.70 2.33
CA ASN A 418 -4.25 10.73 2.60
C ASN A 418 -3.08 11.33 3.41
N MET A 419 -2.96 12.65 3.39
CA MET A 419 -1.96 13.42 4.15
C MET A 419 -2.51 14.02 5.45
N MET A 420 -3.72 13.60 5.86
CA MET A 420 -4.40 14.07 7.07
C MET A 420 -4.68 12.92 8.03
N ASN A 421 -4.19 13.01 9.26
CA ASN A 421 -4.53 12.08 10.33
C ASN A 421 -5.23 12.84 11.47
N ALA A 422 -6.41 12.37 11.89
CA ALA A 422 -7.19 13.01 12.94
C ALA A 422 -6.59 12.85 14.35
N SER A 423 -5.52 12.06 14.53
CA SER A 423 -4.86 11.82 15.79
C SER A 423 -3.36 12.14 15.71
N PHE A 424 -2.94 13.18 16.39
CA PHE A 424 -1.52 13.50 16.57
C PHE A 424 -0.81 12.44 17.43
N VAL A 425 -1.47 11.96 18.47
CA VAL A 425 -0.92 10.94 19.39
C VAL A 425 -0.55 9.66 18.62
N GLN A 426 -1.29 9.32 17.55
CA GLN A 426 -0.97 8.18 16.66
C GLN A 426 -0.06 8.57 15.50
N SER A 427 0.36 9.83 15.41
CA SER A 427 1.15 10.38 14.30
C SER A 427 2.52 10.92 14.73
N VAL A 428 2.99 10.53 15.92
CA VAL A 428 4.36 10.87 16.37
C VAL A 428 5.39 10.00 15.62
N PRO A 429 6.63 10.46 15.43
CA PRO A 429 7.63 9.79 14.59
C PRO A 429 7.85 8.30 14.88
N SER A 430 7.86 7.89 16.13
CA SER A 430 8.00 6.48 16.54
C SER A 430 6.86 5.58 16.06
N LYS A 431 5.71 6.16 15.70
CA LYS A 431 4.51 5.45 15.23
C LYS A 431 4.27 5.58 13.72
N PHE A 432 5.13 6.24 12.98
CA PHE A 432 4.97 6.42 11.53
C PHE A 432 4.73 5.12 10.77
N GLY A 433 5.42 4.04 11.16
CA GLY A 433 5.24 2.72 10.56
C GLY A 433 3.87 2.07 10.78
N THR A 434 3.06 2.59 11.70
CA THR A 434 1.73 2.08 12.02
C THR A 434 0.60 2.91 11.43
N ILE A 435 0.91 4.01 10.75
CA ILE A 435 -0.11 4.85 10.10
C ILE A 435 -0.62 4.11 8.86
N MET A 436 -1.93 3.89 8.86
CA MET A 436 -2.61 3.15 7.79
C MET A 436 -3.36 4.09 6.86
N ASP A 437 -3.47 3.69 5.60
CA ASP A 437 -4.34 4.35 4.62
C ASP A 437 -5.81 3.86 4.73
N GLU A 438 -6.67 4.33 3.84
CA GLU A 438 -8.09 3.93 3.79
C GLU A 438 -8.31 2.42 3.57
N ALA A 439 -7.29 1.68 3.11
CA ALA A 439 -7.36 0.24 2.89
C ALA A 439 -6.74 -0.59 4.03
N SER A 440 -6.33 0.08 5.11
CA SER A 440 -5.63 -0.52 6.26
C SER A 440 -4.23 -1.07 5.91
N ASP A 441 -3.59 -0.48 4.89
CA ASP A 441 -2.19 -0.75 4.56
C ASP A 441 -1.30 0.38 5.11
N PRO A 442 -0.07 0.09 5.60
CA PRO A 442 0.86 1.13 6.04
C PRO A 442 1.20 2.10 4.92
N ILE A 443 1.09 3.41 5.18
CA ILE A 443 1.43 4.44 4.17
C ILE A 443 2.94 4.53 3.87
N GLY A 444 3.75 3.77 4.57
CA GLY A 444 5.19 3.71 4.36
C GLY A 444 5.92 5.01 4.71
N LEU A 445 5.36 5.79 5.63
CA LEU A 445 6.00 7.02 6.14
C LEU A 445 7.16 6.66 7.06
N THR A 446 8.26 7.37 6.90
CA THR A 446 9.46 7.25 7.74
C THR A 446 9.98 8.63 8.11
N LEU A 447 10.84 8.72 9.12
CA LEU A 447 11.46 9.99 9.50
C LEU A 447 12.38 10.58 8.41
N LYS A 448 12.84 9.76 7.45
CA LYS A 448 13.61 10.21 6.27
C LYS A 448 12.78 11.05 5.31
N ASP A 449 11.47 10.89 5.34
CA ASP A 449 10.53 11.62 4.49
C ASP A 449 10.28 13.03 5.05
N VAL A 450 10.54 13.27 6.34
CA VAL A 450 10.40 14.58 6.97
C VAL A 450 11.63 15.45 6.64
N ILE A 451 11.38 16.64 6.13
CA ILE A 451 12.43 17.60 5.76
C ILE A 451 13.25 17.96 7.01
N LYS A 452 14.56 17.93 6.85
CA LYS A 452 15.50 18.37 7.88
C LYS A 452 16.15 19.70 7.47
N LYS A 453 15.99 20.72 8.30
CA LYS A 453 16.65 22.02 8.13
C LYS A 453 17.75 22.14 9.19
N GLU A 454 18.98 22.30 8.74
CA GLU A 454 20.16 22.29 9.62
C GLU A 454 20.20 21.04 10.50
N ASN A 455 19.96 21.16 11.80
CA ASN A 455 20.00 20.06 12.76
C ASN A 455 18.62 19.64 13.28
N ALA A 456 17.54 20.29 12.82
CA ALA A 456 16.17 20.01 13.27
C ALA A 456 15.27 19.57 12.12
N TYR A 457 14.29 18.72 12.43
CA TYR A 457 13.23 18.38 11.49
C TYR A 457 12.23 19.55 11.38
N ASP A 458 11.73 19.81 10.18
CA ASP A 458 10.71 20.83 9.95
C ASP A 458 9.33 20.31 10.37
N VAL A 459 9.09 20.33 11.68
CA VAL A 459 7.81 20.02 12.29
C VAL A 459 7.27 21.29 12.92
N ARG A 460 6.05 21.65 12.63
CA ARG A 460 5.41 22.88 13.08
C ARG A 460 4.21 22.55 13.95
N ILE A 461 4.27 22.94 15.22
CA ILE A 461 3.15 22.76 16.16
C ILE A 461 2.18 23.93 15.95
N ALA A 462 0.94 23.61 15.59
CA ALA A 462 -0.19 24.52 15.52
C ALA A 462 -1.01 24.47 16.85
N ASN A 463 -1.97 25.39 17.00
CA ASN A 463 -2.87 25.35 18.14
C ASN A 463 -3.88 24.18 18.07
N ASN A 464 -4.06 23.57 16.89
CA ASN A 464 -5.00 22.48 16.63
C ASN A 464 -4.35 21.20 16.07
N GLY A 465 -3.03 21.14 15.99
CA GLY A 465 -2.35 19.97 15.44
C GLY A 465 -0.87 20.16 15.21
N ALA A 466 -0.27 19.23 14.48
CA ALA A 466 1.10 19.30 14.04
C ALA A 466 1.21 19.13 12.52
N ILE A 467 2.15 19.83 11.90
CA ILE A 467 2.47 19.75 10.48
C ILE A 467 3.86 19.16 10.34
N TYR A 468 3.98 18.04 9.68
CA TYR A 468 5.24 17.43 9.29
C TYR A 468 5.52 17.81 7.84
N MET A 469 6.60 18.56 7.59
CA MET A 469 6.99 18.96 6.24
C MET A 469 7.72 17.81 5.55
N LEU A 470 7.19 17.36 4.40
CA LEU A 470 7.70 16.20 3.67
C LEU A 470 8.46 16.57 2.41
N ASN A 471 9.50 15.76 2.11
CA ASN A 471 10.28 15.85 0.87
C ASN A 471 9.69 15.03 -0.28
N ARG A 472 8.55 14.35 -0.08
CA ARG A 472 7.80 13.61 -1.10
C ARG A 472 6.30 13.70 -0.89
N VAL A 473 5.54 13.50 -1.95
CA VAL A 473 4.09 13.29 -1.88
C VAL A 473 3.81 11.84 -1.42
N ILE A 474 2.84 11.66 -0.53
CA ILE A 474 2.28 10.36 -0.18
C ILE A 474 0.98 10.20 -0.99
N PRO A 475 1.02 9.50 -2.13
CA PRO A 475 -0.15 9.37 -2.98
C PRO A 475 -1.21 8.48 -2.30
N PRO A 476 -2.50 8.76 -2.51
CA PRO A 476 -3.57 7.89 -2.07
C PRO A 476 -3.42 6.49 -2.66
N ILE A 477 -3.87 5.48 -1.94
CA ILE A 477 -3.74 4.09 -2.36
C ILE A 477 -4.29 3.82 -3.77
N SER A 478 -5.37 4.50 -4.15
CA SER A 478 -5.95 4.42 -5.50
C SER A 478 -5.02 4.93 -6.61
N TYR A 479 -3.99 5.70 -6.26
CA TYR A 479 -3.07 6.35 -7.20
C TYR A 479 -1.60 5.97 -6.97
N ASN A 480 -1.30 5.05 -6.07
CA ASN A 480 0.06 4.56 -5.83
C ASN A 480 0.27 3.11 -6.26
N ILE A 481 -0.71 2.49 -6.92
CA ILE A 481 -0.69 1.10 -7.37
C ILE A 481 -0.35 0.99 -8.84
N VAL A 482 0.20 -0.15 -9.23
CA VAL A 482 0.58 -0.40 -10.64
C VAL A 482 -0.61 -0.42 -11.61
N SER A 483 -1.83 -0.56 -11.13
CA SER A 483 -3.05 -0.50 -11.95
C SER A 483 -3.51 0.92 -12.29
N THR A 484 -2.92 1.97 -11.70
CA THR A 484 -3.34 3.38 -11.90
C THR A 484 -3.40 3.79 -13.37
N PRO A 485 -2.45 3.46 -14.26
CA PRO A 485 -2.56 3.80 -15.66
C PRO A 485 -3.83 3.24 -16.31
N ALA A 486 -4.21 2.00 -16.00
CA ALA A 486 -5.43 1.40 -16.51
C ALA A 486 -6.68 2.15 -16.03
N LEU A 487 -6.73 2.51 -14.73
CA LEU A 487 -7.82 3.27 -14.13
C LEU A 487 -8.00 4.65 -14.77
N LEU A 488 -6.91 5.39 -14.95
CA LEU A 488 -6.95 6.75 -15.51
C LEU A 488 -7.22 6.77 -17.01
N ARG A 489 -6.81 5.73 -17.74
CA ARG A 489 -6.91 5.64 -19.20
C ARG A 489 -8.06 4.75 -19.71
N LYS A 490 -8.94 4.30 -18.81
CA LYS A 490 -10.04 3.36 -19.14
C LYS A 490 -10.93 3.81 -20.30
N ALA A 491 -11.21 5.11 -20.40
CA ALA A 491 -12.03 5.69 -21.47
C ALA A 491 -11.26 5.91 -22.78
N ARG A 492 -9.94 5.88 -22.76
CA ARG A 492 -9.08 6.17 -23.91
C ARG A 492 -8.60 4.91 -24.60
N ASP A 493 -7.78 4.11 -23.94
CA ASP A 493 -7.08 3.00 -24.55
C ASP A 493 -6.79 1.80 -23.65
N LEU A 494 -7.21 1.80 -22.39
CA LEU A 494 -7.00 0.72 -21.43
C LEU A 494 -8.32 0.19 -20.83
N GLY A 495 -9.42 0.31 -21.56
CA GLY A 495 -10.75 -0.06 -21.07
C GLY A 495 -10.89 -1.54 -20.74
N VAL A 496 -10.40 -2.44 -21.59
CA VAL A 496 -10.49 -3.89 -21.39
C VAL A 496 -9.76 -4.31 -20.12
N ILE A 497 -8.48 -3.94 -19.99
CA ILE A 497 -7.66 -4.33 -18.85
C ILE A 497 -8.14 -3.66 -17.55
N ASN A 498 -8.58 -2.40 -17.62
CA ASN A 498 -9.14 -1.72 -16.45
C ASN A 498 -10.41 -2.42 -15.96
N TRP A 499 -11.32 -2.77 -16.88
CA TRP A 499 -12.53 -3.50 -16.51
C TRP A 499 -12.17 -4.82 -15.81
N ALA A 500 -11.24 -5.58 -16.38
CA ALA A 500 -10.81 -6.86 -15.83
C ALA A 500 -10.16 -6.71 -14.43
N ILE A 501 -9.42 -5.63 -14.17
CA ILE A 501 -8.84 -5.35 -12.85
C ILE A 501 -9.91 -4.98 -11.84
N GLN A 502 -10.89 -4.16 -12.24
CA GLN A 502 -11.91 -3.60 -11.33
C GLN A 502 -13.09 -4.54 -11.06
N ASP A 503 -13.38 -5.46 -11.98
CA ASP A 503 -14.52 -6.35 -11.86
C ASP A 503 -14.30 -7.41 -10.78
N LYS A 504 -15.14 -7.37 -9.75
CA LYS A 504 -15.14 -8.34 -8.65
C LYS A 504 -16.31 -9.33 -8.68
N ASP A 505 -17.35 -8.96 -9.40
CA ASP A 505 -18.61 -9.70 -9.34
C ASP A 505 -18.62 -10.87 -10.35
N MET A 506 -18.24 -10.62 -11.60
CA MET A 506 -18.20 -11.62 -12.66
C MET A 506 -16.91 -12.46 -12.60
N LEU A 507 -15.75 -11.82 -12.43
CA LEU A 507 -14.47 -12.55 -12.30
C LEU A 507 -14.32 -13.24 -10.95
N LYS A 508 -15.11 -12.84 -9.93
CA LYS A 508 -15.04 -13.40 -8.55
C LYS A 508 -13.62 -13.32 -7.93
N VAL A 509 -12.80 -12.43 -8.43
CA VAL A 509 -11.43 -12.18 -7.95
C VAL A 509 -11.30 -10.71 -7.61
N ASN A 510 -10.96 -10.40 -6.37
CA ASN A 510 -10.69 -9.02 -5.99
C ASN A 510 -9.26 -8.62 -6.40
N TYR A 511 -9.05 -8.53 -7.71
CA TYR A 511 -7.73 -8.25 -8.29
C TYR A 511 -7.26 -6.83 -7.95
N TYR A 512 -8.18 -5.89 -7.92
CA TYR A 512 -7.90 -4.50 -7.54
C TYR A 512 -7.36 -4.42 -6.11
N ALA A 513 -7.98 -5.11 -5.16
CA ALA A 513 -7.48 -5.15 -3.79
C ALA A 513 -6.09 -5.79 -3.67
N TYR A 514 -5.83 -6.84 -4.47
CA TYR A 514 -4.50 -7.45 -4.51
C TYR A 514 -3.40 -6.46 -4.95
N LEU A 515 -3.66 -5.65 -5.99
CA LEU A 515 -2.69 -4.67 -6.49
C LEU A 515 -2.52 -3.44 -5.57
N ARG A 516 -3.43 -3.24 -4.62
CA ARG A 516 -3.38 -2.13 -3.67
C ARG A 516 -2.36 -2.33 -2.54
N ALA A 517 -1.83 -3.52 -2.36
CA ALA A 517 -0.89 -3.81 -1.28
C ALA A 517 0.37 -2.94 -1.37
N SER A 518 0.48 -1.92 -0.51
CA SER A 518 1.57 -0.93 -0.53
C SER A 518 2.92 -1.53 -0.14
N ALA A 519 2.91 -2.60 0.64
CA ALA A 519 4.11 -3.32 1.05
C ALA A 519 4.64 -4.30 -0.02
N ALA A 520 3.85 -4.59 -1.07
CA ALA A 520 4.25 -5.45 -2.16
C ALA A 520 5.00 -4.66 -3.23
N ASN A 521 5.74 -5.38 -4.08
CA ASN A 521 6.46 -4.82 -5.22
C ASN A 521 6.06 -5.57 -6.49
N TYR A 522 5.47 -4.84 -7.44
CA TYR A 522 4.91 -5.43 -8.65
C TYR A 522 5.59 -4.91 -9.92
N ALA A 523 5.61 -5.77 -10.96
CA ALA A 523 5.70 -5.32 -12.34
C ALA A 523 4.40 -5.74 -13.04
N MET A 524 3.64 -4.76 -13.57
CA MET A 524 2.38 -5.03 -14.23
C MET A 524 2.44 -4.58 -15.68
N PHE A 525 2.13 -5.50 -16.57
CA PHE A 525 2.06 -5.27 -18.00
C PHE A 525 0.60 -5.02 -18.40
N LEU A 526 0.33 -3.85 -18.96
CA LEU A 526 -1.00 -3.38 -19.31
C LEU A 526 -1.18 -3.39 -20.82
N PRO A 527 -1.81 -4.42 -21.40
CA PRO A 527 -2.13 -4.43 -22.82
C PRO A 527 -3.14 -3.34 -23.14
N SER A 528 -2.86 -2.54 -24.16
CA SER A 528 -3.81 -1.54 -24.66
C SER A 528 -5.05 -2.22 -25.28
N ASN A 529 -6.14 -1.47 -25.46
CA ASN A 529 -7.30 -2.00 -26.19
C ASN A 529 -6.90 -2.58 -27.56
N ARG A 530 -5.97 -1.91 -28.25
CA ARG A 530 -5.42 -2.37 -29.52
C ARG A 530 -4.63 -3.67 -29.41
N ALA A 531 -4.00 -3.93 -28.28
CA ALA A 531 -3.32 -5.21 -28.04
C ALA A 531 -4.31 -6.38 -28.02
N PHE A 532 -5.56 -6.14 -27.60
CA PHE A 532 -6.63 -7.13 -27.63
C PHE A 532 -7.26 -7.33 -29.03
N ASP A 533 -6.98 -6.46 -29.99
CA ASP A 533 -7.32 -6.69 -31.42
C ASP A 533 -6.46 -7.80 -32.02
N MET A 534 -5.33 -8.12 -31.40
CA MET A 534 -4.55 -9.30 -31.70
C MET A 534 -5.17 -10.48 -30.97
N TYR A 535 -5.94 -11.25 -31.68
CA TYR A 535 -6.80 -12.31 -31.16
C TYR A 535 -6.07 -13.26 -30.20
N TYR A 536 -6.69 -13.47 -29.05
CA TYR A 536 -6.19 -14.41 -28.04
C TYR A 536 -6.60 -15.85 -28.45
N VAL A 537 -5.63 -16.73 -28.66
CA VAL A 537 -5.92 -18.15 -28.91
C VAL A 537 -6.49 -18.77 -27.63
N ASP A 538 -7.73 -19.25 -27.72
CA ASP A 538 -8.42 -19.89 -26.59
C ASP A 538 -7.82 -21.28 -26.31
N PRO A 539 -7.04 -21.48 -25.24
CA PRO A 539 -6.38 -22.75 -24.98
C PRO A 539 -7.38 -23.90 -24.79
N VAL A 540 -8.55 -23.62 -24.23
CA VAL A 540 -9.59 -24.64 -24.07
C VAL A 540 -10.10 -25.18 -25.41
N SER A 541 -10.14 -24.32 -26.42
CA SER A 541 -10.57 -24.72 -27.77
C SER A 541 -9.56 -25.61 -28.49
N LEU A 542 -8.33 -25.65 -27.99
CA LEU A 542 -7.31 -26.60 -28.47
C LEU A 542 -7.40 -27.96 -27.76
N GLY A 543 -8.27 -28.08 -26.76
CA GLY A 543 -8.45 -29.32 -25.99
C GLY A 543 -8.86 -30.49 -26.89
N LYS A 544 -8.33 -31.67 -26.58
CA LYS A 544 -8.52 -32.92 -27.34
C LYS A 544 -9.98 -33.27 -27.59
N ASN A 545 -10.86 -32.97 -26.64
CA ASN A 545 -12.29 -33.29 -26.72
C ASN A 545 -13.18 -32.06 -26.99
N TYR A 546 -12.60 -30.91 -27.36
CA TYR A 546 -13.39 -29.71 -27.63
C TYR A 546 -14.14 -29.81 -28.95
N LYS A 547 -15.47 -29.74 -28.90
CA LYS A 547 -16.35 -30.12 -30.04
C LYS A 547 -16.39 -29.07 -31.16
N ASP A 548 -16.23 -27.78 -30.80
CA ASP A 548 -16.41 -26.65 -31.75
C ASP A 548 -15.15 -26.32 -32.55
N GLY A 549 -14.08 -27.05 -32.29
CA GLY A 549 -12.76 -26.84 -32.90
C GLY A 549 -12.04 -25.60 -32.42
N PRO A 550 -10.77 -25.43 -32.81
CA PRO A 550 -9.93 -24.31 -32.37
C PRO A 550 -10.50 -22.94 -32.76
N ARG A 551 -10.37 -21.98 -31.83
CA ARG A 551 -10.83 -20.61 -32.01
C ARG A 551 -9.90 -19.61 -31.39
N VAL A 552 -10.00 -18.35 -31.82
CA VAL A 552 -9.41 -17.18 -31.17
C VAL A 552 -10.51 -16.30 -30.60
N LEU A 553 -10.20 -15.61 -29.49
CA LEU A 553 -11.11 -14.68 -28.83
C LEU A 553 -10.63 -13.25 -29.04
N HIS A 554 -11.56 -12.36 -29.37
CA HIS A 554 -11.37 -10.92 -29.46
C HIS A 554 -12.17 -10.28 -28.33
N PHE A 555 -11.47 -9.72 -27.34
CA PHE A 555 -12.07 -8.96 -26.26
C PHE A 555 -12.04 -7.47 -26.61
N TYR A 556 -13.18 -6.80 -26.54
CA TYR A 556 -13.28 -5.38 -26.83
C TYR A 556 -14.16 -4.63 -25.84
N TYR A 557 -13.79 -3.40 -25.57
CA TYR A 557 -14.48 -2.54 -24.64
C TYR A 557 -15.53 -1.71 -25.36
N LYS A 558 -16.78 -1.73 -24.87
CA LYS A 558 -17.87 -0.86 -25.34
C LYS A 558 -18.17 0.20 -24.28
N ASP A 559 -17.91 1.47 -24.63
CA ASP A 559 -18.37 2.59 -23.82
C ASP A 559 -19.75 3.05 -24.34
N VAL A 560 -20.79 2.32 -23.98
CA VAL A 560 -22.19 2.70 -24.29
C VAL A 560 -22.83 3.19 -23.01
N HIS A 561 -23.24 4.42 -22.99
CA HIS A 561 -23.80 5.31 -21.94
C HIS A 561 -24.28 4.77 -20.58
N LYS A 562 -24.50 3.48 -20.37
CA LYS A 562 -24.89 2.89 -19.08
C LYS A 562 -24.22 1.55 -18.78
N ASP A 563 -23.78 0.83 -19.79
CA ASP A 563 -23.20 -0.51 -19.64
C ASP A 563 -21.73 -0.49 -20.12
N LYS A 564 -20.86 0.03 -19.27
CA LYS A 564 -19.41 -0.06 -19.45
C LYS A 564 -19.00 -1.51 -19.30
N ASN A 565 -19.00 -2.25 -20.39
CA ASN A 565 -18.81 -3.69 -20.35
C ASN A 565 -17.90 -4.19 -21.47
N ILE A 566 -17.29 -5.34 -21.24
CA ILE A 566 -16.52 -6.06 -22.25
C ILE A 566 -17.46 -6.93 -23.08
N SER A 567 -17.21 -6.96 -24.38
CA SER A 567 -17.82 -7.92 -25.30
C SER A 567 -16.75 -8.86 -25.84
N VAL A 568 -17.14 -10.06 -26.21
CA VAL A 568 -16.25 -11.09 -26.74
C VAL A 568 -16.82 -11.65 -28.02
N SER A 569 -15.98 -11.71 -29.07
CA SER A 569 -16.26 -12.43 -30.29
C SER A 569 -15.25 -13.57 -30.46
N ALA A 570 -15.71 -14.73 -30.96
CA ALA A 570 -14.87 -15.85 -31.30
C ALA A 570 -14.79 -16.01 -32.82
N PHE A 571 -13.60 -16.38 -33.33
CA PHE A 571 -13.34 -16.67 -34.72
C PHE A 571 -12.74 -18.07 -34.84
N LYS A 572 -13.09 -18.83 -35.85
CA LYS A 572 -12.46 -20.13 -36.12
C LYS A 572 -10.97 -19.96 -36.42
N TYR A 573 -10.18 -20.83 -35.89
CA TYR A 573 -8.72 -20.80 -35.96
C TYR A 573 -8.18 -22.12 -36.46
N ASN A 574 -7.23 -22.08 -37.39
CA ASN A 574 -6.50 -23.24 -37.84
C ASN A 574 -5.06 -23.22 -37.24
N PRO A 575 -4.75 -24.04 -36.23
CA PRO A 575 -3.44 -24.06 -35.61
C PRO A 575 -2.28 -24.40 -36.57
N ALA A 576 -2.52 -25.22 -37.60
CA ALA A 576 -1.48 -25.65 -38.54
C ALA A 576 -1.05 -24.54 -39.49
N THR A 577 -1.96 -23.61 -39.84
CA THR A 577 -1.69 -22.53 -40.77
C THR A 577 -1.65 -21.14 -40.12
N GLY A 578 -2.14 -21.04 -38.90
CA GLY A 578 -2.33 -19.76 -38.19
C GLY A 578 -3.47 -18.92 -38.78
N SER A 579 -4.28 -19.45 -39.69
CA SER A 579 -5.35 -18.69 -40.35
C SER A 579 -6.57 -18.52 -39.43
N ILE A 580 -7.19 -17.32 -39.48
CA ILE A 580 -8.37 -16.94 -38.74
C ILE A 580 -9.49 -16.69 -39.72
N SER A 581 -10.70 -17.23 -39.44
CA SER A 581 -11.90 -16.99 -40.27
C SER A 581 -12.34 -15.53 -40.21
N SER A 582 -12.97 -15.05 -41.28
CA SER A 582 -13.64 -13.73 -41.29
C SER A 582 -14.94 -13.71 -40.47
N ASP A 583 -15.56 -14.88 -40.26
CA ASP A 583 -16.85 -15.00 -39.63
C ASP A 583 -16.69 -15.09 -38.09
N SER A 584 -17.37 -14.21 -37.39
CA SER A 584 -17.34 -14.18 -35.92
C SER A 584 -18.66 -14.67 -35.30
N THR A 585 -18.55 -15.25 -34.13
CA THR A 585 -19.68 -15.56 -33.25
C THR A 585 -19.55 -14.80 -31.94
N ILE A 586 -20.66 -14.26 -31.44
CA ILE A 586 -20.68 -13.60 -30.12
C ILE A 586 -20.59 -14.68 -29.05
N VAL A 587 -19.70 -14.48 -28.10
CA VAL A 587 -19.51 -15.35 -26.93
C VAL A 587 -20.00 -14.64 -25.69
N GLN A 588 -20.76 -15.34 -24.84
CA GLN A 588 -21.14 -14.82 -23.54
C GLN A 588 -19.90 -14.64 -22.67
N LEU A 589 -19.67 -13.44 -22.14
CA LEU A 589 -18.50 -13.13 -21.33
C LEU A 589 -18.35 -14.10 -20.15
N GLY A 590 -19.47 -14.46 -19.49
CA GLY A 590 -19.48 -15.40 -18.37
C GLY A 590 -18.93 -16.80 -18.68
N ALA A 591 -18.90 -17.20 -19.96
CA ALA A 591 -18.36 -18.48 -20.39
C ALA A 591 -16.82 -18.46 -20.60
N VAL A 592 -16.20 -17.29 -20.58
CA VAL A 592 -14.76 -17.09 -20.86
C VAL A 592 -14.06 -16.16 -19.85
N THR A 593 -14.65 -15.96 -18.66
CA THR A 593 -14.09 -15.12 -17.60
C THR A 593 -12.76 -15.67 -17.08
N ASP A 594 -12.59 -16.97 -17.02
CA ASP A 594 -11.35 -17.64 -16.64
C ASP A 594 -10.18 -17.32 -17.59
N ARG A 595 -10.45 -17.03 -18.87
CA ARG A 595 -9.44 -16.58 -19.85
C ARG A 595 -8.96 -15.16 -19.50
N LEU A 596 -9.86 -14.27 -19.09
CA LEU A 596 -9.47 -12.94 -18.61
C LEU A 596 -8.67 -13.01 -17.30
N ILE A 597 -9.04 -13.88 -16.39
CA ILE A 597 -8.28 -14.14 -15.17
C ILE A 597 -6.89 -14.68 -15.52
N ASP A 598 -6.81 -15.59 -16.47
CA ASP A 598 -5.55 -16.15 -16.97
C ASP A 598 -4.65 -15.03 -17.55
N ILE A 599 -5.21 -14.18 -18.40
CA ILE A 599 -4.51 -13.02 -18.95
C ILE A 599 -4.01 -12.11 -17.83
N LEU A 600 -4.88 -11.68 -16.90
CA LEU A 600 -4.49 -10.81 -15.78
C LEU A 600 -3.34 -11.39 -14.96
N ASN A 601 -3.47 -12.65 -14.58
CA ASN A 601 -2.46 -13.34 -13.78
C ASN A 601 -1.14 -13.48 -14.53
N TYR A 602 -1.17 -13.67 -15.83
CA TYR A 602 0.01 -13.81 -16.66
C TYR A 602 0.72 -12.46 -16.93
N HIS A 603 -0.03 -11.34 -16.87
CA HIS A 603 0.49 -9.99 -17.05
C HIS A 603 0.94 -9.32 -15.72
N THR A 604 0.89 -10.02 -14.61
CA THR A 604 1.28 -9.50 -13.30
C THR A 604 2.43 -10.30 -12.71
N VAL A 605 3.53 -9.62 -12.41
CA VAL A 605 4.71 -10.17 -11.75
C VAL A 605 4.79 -9.64 -10.34
N SER A 606 4.95 -10.54 -9.36
CA SER A 606 5.25 -10.19 -7.97
C SER A 606 6.78 -10.21 -7.80
N LEU A 607 7.38 -9.07 -7.53
CA LEU A 607 8.82 -8.95 -7.37
C LEU A 607 9.21 -9.17 -5.91
N SER A 608 10.32 -9.86 -5.67
CA SER A 608 10.90 -9.93 -4.33
C SER A 608 11.41 -8.55 -3.90
N GLN A 609 11.49 -8.30 -2.60
CA GLN A 609 12.01 -7.03 -2.07
C GLN A 609 13.47 -6.74 -2.47
N SER A 610 14.24 -7.77 -2.82
CA SER A 610 15.61 -7.64 -3.31
C SER A 610 15.71 -7.15 -4.76
N VAL A 611 14.64 -7.25 -5.54
CA VAL A 611 14.60 -6.81 -6.95
C VAL A 611 14.15 -5.37 -7.03
N SER A 612 15.08 -4.48 -7.41
CA SER A 612 14.71 -3.08 -7.70
C SER A 612 13.80 -3.02 -8.92
N LYS A 613 12.67 -2.32 -8.79
CA LYS A 613 11.74 -2.04 -9.90
C LYS A 613 12.41 -1.32 -11.08
N ASP A 614 13.52 -0.65 -10.86
CA ASP A 614 14.26 0.09 -11.89
C ASP A 614 15.22 -0.82 -12.69
N ASN A 615 15.54 -2.02 -12.15
CA ASN A 615 16.45 -2.99 -12.77
C ASN A 615 15.72 -4.20 -13.39
N ILE A 616 14.41 -4.12 -13.58
CA ILE A 616 13.62 -5.17 -14.23
C ILE A 616 14.12 -5.39 -15.67
N GLY A 617 14.43 -6.64 -16.03
CA GLY A 617 14.90 -7.02 -17.37
C GLY A 617 16.36 -6.64 -17.66
N VAL A 618 17.12 -6.16 -16.68
CA VAL A 618 18.56 -5.83 -16.81
C VAL A 618 19.43 -7.02 -16.43
N THR A 619 19.34 -7.48 -15.19
CA THR A 619 20.17 -8.58 -14.68
C THR A 619 19.50 -9.93 -14.91
N ASN A 620 18.25 -10.06 -14.52
CA ASN A 620 17.42 -11.24 -14.76
C ASN A 620 16.46 -10.93 -15.92
N LYS A 621 16.18 -11.91 -16.75
CA LYS A 621 15.26 -11.79 -17.86
C LYS A 621 13.94 -12.50 -17.63
N TYR A 622 13.93 -13.61 -16.89
CA TYR A 622 12.74 -14.41 -16.62
C TYR A 622 12.15 -14.08 -15.26
N TYR A 623 10.85 -13.81 -15.23
CA TYR A 623 10.13 -13.43 -14.03
C TYR A 623 8.86 -14.25 -13.88
N LYS A 624 8.65 -14.77 -12.67
CA LYS A 624 7.46 -15.53 -12.32
C LYS A 624 6.25 -14.63 -12.24
N THR A 625 5.22 -14.96 -13.00
CA THR A 625 3.94 -14.28 -12.97
C THR A 625 3.08 -14.74 -11.79
N LYS A 626 2.02 -14.00 -11.48
CA LYS A 626 1.04 -14.40 -10.47
C LYS A 626 0.41 -15.77 -10.76
N HIS A 627 0.31 -16.16 -12.03
CA HIS A 627 -0.22 -17.48 -12.42
C HIS A 627 0.73 -18.64 -12.15
N GLY A 628 2.01 -18.35 -11.99
CA GLY A 628 3.05 -19.34 -11.78
C GLY A 628 3.95 -19.60 -12.99
N GLY A 629 3.50 -19.33 -14.22
CA GLY A 629 4.36 -19.36 -15.40
C GLY A 629 5.25 -18.10 -15.47
N GLU A 630 6.34 -18.20 -16.20
CA GLU A 630 7.30 -17.11 -16.36
C GLU A 630 7.08 -16.34 -17.65
N ILE A 631 7.54 -15.08 -17.64
CA ILE A 631 7.70 -14.22 -18.81
C ILE A 631 9.15 -13.76 -18.90
N ALA A 632 9.63 -13.55 -20.11
CA ALA A 632 10.96 -12.98 -20.34
C ALA A 632 10.84 -11.48 -20.64
N ILE A 633 11.61 -10.65 -19.93
CA ILE A 633 11.63 -9.19 -20.07
C ILE A 633 13.00 -8.78 -20.59
N HIS A 634 13.04 -8.22 -21.79
CA HIS A 634 14.25 -7.73 -22.45
C HIS A 634 14.30 -6.21 -22.41
N GLY A 635 14.74 -5.67 -21.26
CA GLY A 635 14.78 -4.24 -20.97
C GLY A 635 13.45 -3.70 -20.41
N GLY A 636 13.40 -3.43 -19.14
CA GLY A 636 12.24 -2.86 -18.43
C GLY A 636 12.10 -1.34 -18.63
N HIS A 637 12.18 -0.88 -19.89
CA HIS A 637 12.09 0.52 -20.31
C HIS A 637 11.33 0.66 -21.62
N ILE A 638 10.99 1.85 -22.03
CA ILE A 638 10.33 2.14 -23.30
C ILE A 638 11.21 1.63 -24.45
N GLY A 639 10.61 0.87 -25.37
CA GLY A 639 11.31 0.19 -26.47
C GLY A 639 11.86 -1.21 -26.09
N GLY A 640 11.78 -1.59 -24.82
CA GLY A 640 12.04 -2.96 -24.40
C GLY A 640 10.91 -3.90 -24.76
N ASN A 641 11.15 -5.22 -24.63
CA ASN A 641 10.20 -6.24 -25.06
C ASN A 641 9.85 -7.19 -23.91
N VAL A 642 8.62 -7.71 -23.94
CA VAL A 642 8.14 -8.75 -23.04
C VAL A 642 7.62 -9.91 -23.87
N VAL A 643 8.06 -11.10 -23.56
CA VAL A 643 7.68 -12.32 -24.26
C VAL A 643 7.40 -13.48 -23.30
N SER A 644 6.58 -14.41 -23.75
CA SER A 644 6.29 -15.66 -23.04
C SER A 644 6.52 -16.86 -23.99
N GLY A 645 6.23 -18.04 -23.48
CA GLY A 645 6.37 -19.26 -24.26
C GLY A 645 5.59 -19.26 -25.57
N GLY A 646 4.37 -18.66 -25.58
CA GLY A 646 3.60 -18.53 -26.81
C GLY A 646 4.26 -17.66 -27.88
N GLN A 647 5.12 -16.74 -27.49
CA GLN A 647 5.84 -15.83 -28.37
C GLN A 647 7.26 -16.33 -28.72
N ILE A 648 7.94 -16.96 -27.74
CA ILE A 648 9.30 -17.48 -27.91
C ILE A 648 9.30 -18.77 -28.72
N ASN A 649 8.41 -19.72 -28.35
CA ASN A 649 8.43 -21.06 -28.94
C ASN A 649 7.84 -21.08 -30.35
N GLY A 650 6.98 -20.10 -30.65
CA GLY A 650 6.14 -20.12 -31.82
C GLY A 650 5.14 -21.29 -31.79
N ILE A 651 4.41 -21.46 -32.88
CA ILE A 651 3.68 -22.70 -33.13
C ILE A 651 4.49 -23.48 -34.15
N ALA A 652 5.07 -24.60 -33.74
CA ALA A 652 5.91 -25.41 -34.60
C ALA A 652 5.18 -25.76 -35.92
N GLY A 653 5.79 -25.40 -37.05
CA GLY A 653 5.23 -25.65 -38.38
C GLY A 653 4.08 -24.73 -38.79
N SER A 654 3.68 -23.74 -38.02
CA SER A 654 2.68 -22.74 -38.41
C SER A 654 3.31 -21.48 -38.99
N ASN A 655 2.62 -20.83 -39.90
CA ASN A 655 2.99 -19.50 -40.41
C ASN A 655 2.57 -18.37 -39.45
N TYR A 656 1.98 -18.71 -38.33
CA TYR A 656 1.54 -17.76 -37.31
C TYR A 656 2.64 -17.56 -36.29
N SER A 657 3.16 -16.35 -36.22
CA SER A 657 4.12 -15.92 -35.20
C SER A 657 3.43 -14.95 -34.26
N TYR A 658 3.43 -15.24 -32.98
CA TYR A 658 2.95 -14.27 -31.98
C TYR A 658 3.92 -13.08 -31.94
N PRO A 659 3.43 -11.85 -32.17
CA PRO A 659 4.30 -10.68 -32.13
C PRO A 659 4.81 -10.45 -30.71
N VAL A 660 6.02 -9.98 -30.63
CA VAL A 660 6.65 -9.60 -29.36
C VAL A 660 5.92 -8.38 -28.78
N SER A 661 5.65 -8.39 -27.49
CA SER A 661 4.98 -7.28 -26.81
C SER A 661 6.00 -6.18 -26.50
N GLU A 662 5.96 -5.09 -27.28
CA GLU A 662 6.85 -3.94 -27.07
C GLU A 662 6.32 -3.03 -25.97
N ILE A 663 7.20 -2.57 -25.08
CA ILE A 663 6.89 -1.62 -24.01
C ILE A 663 6.78 -0.21 -24.61
N LYS A 664 5.60 0.37 -24.62
CA LYS A 664 5.32 1.71 -25.12
C LYS A 664 5.40 2.78 -24.04
N GLU A 665 5.09 2.43 -22.79
CA GLU A 665 5.19 3.32 -21.63
C GLU A 665 5.68 2.52 -20.42
N ALA A 666 6.44 3.18 -19.56
CA ALA A 666 6.94 2.61 -18.29
C ALA A 666 6.86 3.66 -17.19
N THR A 667 6.05 3.42 -16.18
CA THR A 667 5.81 4.37 -15.08
C THR A 667 6.03 3.72 -13.74
N SER A 668 6.84 4.35 -12.89
CA SER A 668 7.10 3.89 -11.52
C SER A 668 6.03 4.39 -10.54
N TYR A 669 5.64 3.51 -9.64
CA TYR A 669 4.74 3.77 -8.50
C TYR A 669 5.43 3.34 -7.22
N SER A 670 4.88 3.71 -6.06
CA SER A 670 5.49 3.34 -4.77
C SER A 670 5.58 1.81 -4.60
N ASN A 671 4.57 1.07 -5.04
CA ASN A 671 4.50 -0.40 -4.94
C ASN A 671 4.82 -1.14 -6.23
N GLY A 672 5.55 -0.53 -7.18
CA GLY A 672 5.97 -1.24 -8.38
C GLY A 672 6.14 -0.37 -9.61
N LYS A 673 6.14 -1.02 -10.78
CA LYS A 673 6.26 -0.37 -12.09
C LYS A 673 5.23 -0.93 -13.06
N ALA A 674 4.51 -0.04 -13.73
CA ALA A 674 3.53 -0.37 -14.75
C ALA A 674 4.10 -0.12 -16.15
N PHE A 675 3.86 -1.07 -17.03
CA PHE A 675 4.29 -1.04 -18.42
C PHE A 675 3.07 -1.13 -19.32
N VAL A 676 2.91 -0.21 -20.25
CA VAL A 676 1.89 -0.31 -21.32
C VAL A 676 2.52 -1.01 -22.52
N ILE A 677 1.89 -2.09 -22.96
CA ILE A 677 2.36 -2.92 -24.07
C ILE A 677 1.36 -2.92 -25.24
N ASP A 678 1.87 -3.14 -26.44
CA ASP A 678 1.09 -3.09 -27.69
C ASP A 678 0.55 -4.44 -28.17
N HIS A 679 1.02 -5.55 -27.58
CA HIS A 679 0.54 -6.90 -27.86
C HIS A 679 0.27 -7.66 -26.56
N LEU A 680 -0.67 -8.62 -26.59
CA LEU A 680 -0.90 -9.51 -25.45
C LEU A 680 0.28 -10.46 -25.23
N ILE A 681 0.60 -10.71 -23.97
CA ILE A 681 1.53 -11.77 -23.59
C ILE A 681 0.72 -13.07 -23.60
N GLN A 682 0.95 -13.92 -24.60
CA GLN A 682 0.26 -15.18 -24.74
C GLN A 682 0.97 -16.28 -23.97
N ALA A 683 0.25 -16.93 -23.06
CA ALA A 683 0.77 -18.08 -22.31
C ALA A 683 1.13 -19.25 -23.25
N PRO A 684 2.07 -20.14 -22.87
CA PRO A 684 2.40 -21.33 -23.66
C PRO A 684 1.17 -22.18 -23.98
N GLN A 685 1.07 -22.66 -25.21
CA GLN A 685 -0.01 -23.54 -25.67
C GLN A 685 0.52 -24.94 -26.04
N THR A 686 1.81 -25.15 -25.88
CA THR A 686 2.46 -26.43 -26.10
C THR A 686 2.61 -27.14 -24.75
N SER A 687 2.17 -28.38 -24.66
CA SER A 687 2.38 -29.27 -23.51
C SER A 687 3.81 -29.82 -23.47
N VAL A 688 4.20 -30.41 -22.34
CA VAL A 688 5.48 -31.15 -22.27
C VAL A 688 5.50 -32.31 -23.24
N TYR A 689 4.38 -33.04 -23.37
CA TYR A 689 4.24 -34.11 -24.34
C TYR A 689 4.39 -33.59 -25.78
N GLY A 690 3.68 -32.51 -26.11
CA GLY A 690 3.78 -31.89 -27.42
C GLY A 690 5.21 -31.46 -27.77
N CYS A 691 5.93 -30.82 -26.83
CA CYS A 691 7.32 -30.46 -27.05
C CYS A 691 8.21 -31.67 -27.36
N LEU A 692 8.06 -32.78 -26.63
CA LEU A 692 8.85 -33.99 -26.89
C LEU A 692 8.46 -34.71 -28.18
N ASN A 693 7.17 -34.69 -28.52
CA ASN A 693 6.63 -35.35 -29.72
C ASN A 693 7.02 -34.59 -31.02
N ASP A 694 6.99 -33.27 -30.96
CA ASP A 694 7.21 -32.45 -32.15
C ASP A 694 8.71 -32.26 -32.48
N ASN A 695 9.59 -32.66 -31.57
CA ASN A 695 11.04 -32.54 -31.71
C ASN A 695 11.72 -33.93 -31.78
N SER A 696 12.07 -34.38 -32.97
CA SER A 696 12.58 -35.72 -33.21
C SER A 696 13.87 -36.09 -32.46
N GLN A 697 14.66 -35.09 -31.99
CA GLN A 697 15.84 -35.36 -31.14
C GLN A 697 15.47 -35.94 -29.76
N PHE A 698 14.23 -35.92 -29.34
CA PHE A 698 13.76 -36.48 -28.08
C PHE A 698 13.06 -37.85 -28.24
N SER A 699 12.98 -38.37 -29.45
CA SER A 699 12.20 -39.58 -29.75
C SER A 699 12.53 -40.77 -28.83
N LYS A 700 13.80 -41.07 -28.56
CA LYS A 700 14.20 -42.16 -27.65
C LYS A 700 13.75 -41.92 -26.20
N PHE A 701 13.77 -40.67 -25.75
CA PHE A 701 13.27 -40.35 -24.41
C PHE A 701 11.77 -40.45 -24.35
N LEU A 702 11.07 -39.98 -25.37
CA LEU A 702 9.63 -40.09 -25.47
C LEU A 702 9.16 -41.54 -25.54
N ASP A 703 9.83 -42.41 -26.35
CA ASP A 703 9.54 -43.81 -26.43
C ASP A 703 9.69 -44.52 -25.06
N LEU A 704 10.68 -44.09 -24.27
CA LEU A 704 10.85 -44.60 -22.91
C LEU A 704 9.73 -44.16 -21.98
N CYS A 705 9.19 -42.96 -22.19
CA CYS A 705 8.08 -42.39 -21.40
C CYS A 705 6.70 -42.95 -21.81
N THR A 706 6.53 -43.43 -23.06
CA THR A 706 5.27 -43.85 -23.66
C THR A 706 5.28 -45.26 -24.27
N PRO A 707 5.74 -46.30 -23.54
CA PRO A 707 5.83 -47.63 -24.08
C PRO A 707 4.46 -48.22 -24.41
N ALA A 708 4.40 -48.98 -25.50
CA ALA A 708 3.18 -49.73 -25.83
C ALA A 708 2.96 -50.85 -24.79
N ASN A 709 1.69 -51.16 -24.47
CA ASN A 709 1.28 -52.25 -23.58
C ASN A 709 1.89 -52.25 -22.17
N LEU A 710 2.36 -51.12 -21.66
CA LEU A 710 2.95 -51.01 -20.33
C LEU A 710 2.15 -51.68 -19.23
N SER A 711 0.85 -51.51 -19.18
CA SER A 711 -0.01 -52.02 -18.12
C SER A 711 0.00 -53.58 -18.09
N ASN A 712 0.03 -54.21 -19.27
CA ASN A 712 0.10 -55.66 -19.33
C ASN A 712 1.45 -56.21 -18.83
N LEU A 713 2.55 -55.51 -19.21
CA LEU A 713 3.91 -55.88 -18.74
C LEU A 713 4.00 -55.72 -17.23
N LEU A 714 3.57 -54.60 -16.67
CA LEU A 714 3.62 -54.34 -15.23
C LEU A 714 2.73 -55.30 -14.43
N THR A 715 1.59 -55.73 -15.00
CA THR A 715 0.76 -56.77 -14.40
C THR A 715 1.48 -58.10 -14.38
N SER A 716 2.21 -58.49 -15.45
CA SER A 716 2.97 -59.72 -15.48
C SER A 716 4.11 -59.74 -14.44
N ILE A 717 4.65 -58.61 -14.11
CA ILE A 717 5.63 -58.43 -13.03
C ILE A 717 5.00 -58.58 -11.64
N GLY A 718 3.67 -58.48 -11.52
CA GLY A 718 2.94 -58.65 -10.28
C GLY A 718 2.46 -57.33 -9.64
N MET A 719 2.43 -56.23 -10.40
CA MET A 719 1.95 -54.93 -9.91
C MET A 719 0.47 -54.77 -9.99
N ASP A 720 -0.16 -54.22 -8.95
CA ASP A 720 -1.54 -53.78 -9.01
C ASP A 720 -1.71 -52.46 -9.74
N LYS A 721 -2.95 -52.01 -10.00
CA LYS A 721 -3.22 -50.80 -10.73
C LYS A 721 -2.67 -49.50 -10.07
N ASP A 722 -2.56 -49.50 -8.74
CA ASP A 722 -2.06 -48.33 -8.02
C ASP A 722 -0.53 -48.25 -8.08
N GLU A 723 0.11 -49.41 -8.02
CA GLU A 723 1.59 -49.52 -8.21
C GLU A 723 2.01 -49.10 -9.63
N GLN A 724 1.22 -49.54 -10.67
CA GLN A 724 1.46 -49.21 -12.08
C GLN A 724 1.44 -47.68 -12.34
N LYS A 725 0.65 -46.88 -11.60
CA LYS A 725 0.56 -45.42 -11.74
C LYS A 725 1.89 -44.72 -11.49
N GLN A 726 2.82 -45.37 -10.77
CA GLN A 726 4.17 -44.80 -10.56
C GLN A 726 5.01 -44.82 -11.84
N PHE A 727 4.65 -45.60 -12.83
CA PHE A 727 5.38 -45.79 -14.10
C PHE A 727 4.69 -45.02 -15.25
N THR A 728 3.49 -44.53 -15.08
CA THR A 728 2.78 -43.73 -16.07
C THR A 728 3.31 -42.31 -16.04
N VAL A 729 3.95 -41.87 -17.12
CA VAL A 729 4.51 -40.52 -17.24
C VAL A 729 3.43 -39.54 -17.72
N PHE A 730 2.73 -39.88 -18.76
CA PHE A 730 1.72 -39.07 -19.40
C PHE A 730 0.32 -39.69 -19.27
N SER A 731 -0.69 -38.86 -19.12
CA SER A 731 -2.10 -39.26 -19.19
C SER A 731 -2.93 -38.16 -19.85
N ASP A 732 -3.94 -38.58 -20.59
CA ASP A 732 -4.88 -37.70 -21.25
C ASP A 732 -6.14 -37.37 -20.43
N VAL A 733 -6.32 -38.08 -19.30
CA VAL A 733 -7.43 -37.87 -18.37
C VAL A 733 -6.94 -38.03 -16.93
N PHE A 734 -7.11 -37.01 -16.13
CA PHE A 734 -7.01 -37.12 -14.67
C PHE A 734 -8.31 -37.68 -14.14
N ALA A 735 -8.26 -38.91 -13.59
CA ALA A 735 -9.41 -39.50 -12.97
C ALA A 735 -9.96 -38.59 -11.85
N SER A 736 -11.15 -38.06 -12.05
CA SER A 736 -11.89 -37.39 -10.99
C SER A 736 -12.37 -38.39 -9.96
N ASN A 737 -12.59 -37.93 -8.73
CA ASN A 737 -13.34 -38.73 -7.72
C ASN A 737 -14.65 -39.21 -8.29
N THR A 738 -14.93 -40.47 -8.09
CA THR A 738 -16.01 -41.29 -8.67
C THR A 738 -17.44 -40.83 -8.37
N THR A 739 -17.64 -39.79 -7.58
CA THR A 739 -18.99 -39.29 -7.20
C THR A 739 -19.60 -38.26 -8.15
N GLU A 740 -18.84 -37.69 -9.10
CA GLU A 740 -19.37 -36.61 -9.95
C GLU A 740 -19.07 -36.82 -11.44
N ASN A 741 -19.20 -37.83 -12.12
CA ASN A 741 -19.16 -38.01 -13.60
C ASN A 741 -18.57 -36.82 -14.44
N LYS A 742 -17.65 -36.03 -13.93
CA LYS A 742 -17.08 -34.89 -14.59
C LYS A 742 -15.81 -35.33 -15.30
N LYS A 743 -15.84 -35.34 -16.63
CA LYS A 743 -14.64 -35.55 -17.44
C LYS A 743 -13.77 -34.29 -17.45
N TYR A 744 -12.49 -34.48 -17.16
CA TYR A 744 -11.49 -33.51 -17.43
C TYR A 744 -10.94 -33.71 -18.85
N ASP A 745 -10.51 -32.64 -19.48
CA ASP A 745 -9.89 -32.60 -20.80
C ASP A 745 -8.51 -31.95 -20.71
N CYS A 746 -7.67 -32.12 -21.71
CA CYS A 746 -6.32 -31.56 -21.82
C CYS A 746 -5.97 -31.30 -23.29
N LEU A 747 -4.86 -30.62 -23.57
CA LEU A 747 -4.42 -30.37 -24.95
C LEU A 747 -4.16 -31.70 -25.69
N ASP A 748 -3.34 -32.54 -25.07
CA ASP A 748 -2.91 -33.85 -25.56
C ASP A 748 -2.74 -34.82 -24.36
N GLN A 749 -1.52 -34.93 -23.85
CA GLN A 749 -1.22 -35.72 -22.68
C GLN A 749 -0.44 -34.89 -21.68
N ASN A 750 -0.84 -34.91 -20.43
CA ASN A 750 -0.21 -34.17 -19.33
C ASN A 750 0.72 -35.06 -18.52
N VAL A 751 1.75 -34.44 -17.91
CA VAL A 751 2.64 -35.12 -16.97
C VAL A 751 1.83 -35.55 -15.72
N ASN A 752 1.82 -36.82 -15.42
CA ASN A 752 0.92 -37.42 -14.44
C ASN A 752 1.31 -37.16 -12.98
N PHE A 753 2.53 -36.81 -12.69
CA PHE A 753 3.06 -36.63 -11.32
C PHE A 753 3.34 -35.16 -10.93
N TYR A 754 3.16 -34.21 -11.86
CA TYR A 754 3.18 -32.78 -11.58
C TYR A 754 1.83 -32.15 -11.99
N ASN A 755 1.08 -31.78 -10.99
CA ASN A 755 -0.22 -31.11 -11.18
C ASN A 755 -0.21 -29.82 -10.38
N THR A 756 -0.40 -28.66 -11.04
CA THR A 756 -0.32 -27.32 -10.44
C THR A 756 1.06 -26.90 -9.94
N TYR A 757 2.11 -27.44 -10.53
CA TYR A 757 3.50 -27.13 -10.17
C TYR A 757 4.23 -26.36 -11.27
N ASN A 758 5.27 -25.65 -10.86
CA ASN A 758 6.32 -25.18 -11.75
C ASN A 758 7.50 -26.12 -11.64
N TYR A 759 8.00 -26.63 -12.75
CA TYR A 759 9.09 -27.58 -12.76
C TYR A 759 9.98 -27.42 -13.98
N THR A 760 11.17 -28.01 -13.92
CA THR A 760 12.13 -28.07 -15.04
C THR A 760 12.18 -29.49 -15.56
N LEU A 761 12.15 -29.65 -16.87
CA LEU A 761 12.50 -30.87 -17.54
C LEU A 761 13.87 -30.72 -18.23
N TYR A 762 14.83 -31.51 -17.81
CA TYR A 762 16.07 -31.69 -18.53
C TYR A 762 15.88 -32.84 -19.53
N ALA A 763 15.49 -32.49 -20.77
CA ALA A 763 15.15 -33.46 -21.79
C ALA A 763 16.40 -34.02 -22.47
N PRO A 764 16.74 -35.30 -22.24
CA PRO A 764 17.90 -35.90 -22.89
C PRO A 764 17.65 -36.13 -24.37
N ASP A 765 18.52 -35.63 -25.21
CA ASP A 765 18.49 -35.90 -26.64
C ASP A 765 18.85 -37.34 -26.96
N ASN A 766 18.73 -37.74 -28.23
CA ASN A 766 19.00 -39.10 -28.67
C ASN A 766 20.46 -39.56 -28.45
N GLU A 767 21.40 -38.61 -28.37
CA GLU A 767 22.79 -38.89 -27.99
C GLU A 767 22.89 -39.21 -26.50
N ALA A 768 22.31 -38.38 -25.66
CA ALA A 768 22.26 -38.63 -24.22
C ALA A 768 21.58 -39.96 -23.91
N MET A 769 20.47 -40.27 -24.60
CA MET A 769 19.79 -41.57 -24.42
C MET A 769 20.66 -42.75 -24.84
N THR A 770 21.41 -42.65 -25.95
CA THR A 770 22.34 -43.68 -26.38
C THR A 770 23.42 -43.89 -25.31
N LEU A 771 23.90 -42.83 -24.70
CA LEU A 771 24.89 -42.92 -23.61
C LEU A 771 24.27 -43.56 -22.35
N ALA A 772 23.02 -43.21 -22.01
CA ALA A 772 22.34 -43.82 -20.88
C ALA A 772 22.16 -45.34 -21.03
N PHE A 773 21.78 -45.81 -22.21
CA PHE A 773 21.66 -47.25 -22.51
C PHE A 773 23.04 -47.95 -22.41
N LYS A 774 24.11 -47.29 -22.89
CA LYS A 774 25.47 -47.79 -22.74
C LYS A 774 25.90 -47.92 -21.27
N HIS A 775 25.37 -47.05 -20.40
CA HIS A 775 25.64 -47.11 -18.95
C HIS A 775 24.65 -48.03 -18.19
N GLY A 776 23.93 -48.88 -18.90
CA GLY A 776 23.09 -49.93 -18.33
C GLY A 776 21.64 -49.53 -18.05
N LEU A 777 21.14 -48.44 -18.62
CA LEU A 777 19.73 -48.15 -18.59
C LEU A 777 19.00 -49.20 -19.44
N PRO A 778 18.03 -49.96 -18.86
CA PRO A 778 17.29 -50.93 -19.64
C PRO A 778 16.24 -50.24 -20.51
N THR A 779 15.82 -50.96 -21.57
CA THR A 779 14.61 -50.59 -22.32
C THR A 779 13.41 -51.42 -21.89
N TRP A 780 12.19 -50.98 -22.24
CA TRP A 780 10.97 -51.73 -21.93
C TRP A 780 10.92 -53.07 -22.66
N GLU A 781 11.50 -53.18 -23.85
CA GLU A 781 11.66 -54.41 -24.62
C GLU A 781 12.54 -55.43 -23.86
N GLN A 782 13.63 -54.97 -23.24
CA GLN A 782 14.50 -55.83 -22.44
C GLN A 782 13.76 -56.31 -21.17
N VAL A 783 12.89 -55.47 -20.55
CA VAL A 783 12.04 -55.89 -19.42
C VAL A 783 11.06 -56.95 -19.90
N GLN A 784 10.44 -56.78 -21.05
CA GLN A 784 9.51 -57.74 -21.67
C GLN A 784 10.20 -59.07 -21.96
N GLU A 785 11.40 -59.03 -22.57
CA GLU A 785 12.20 -60.23 -22.82
C GLU A 785 12.52 -61.04 -21.56
N VAL A 786 12.73 -60.39 -20.41
CA VAL A 786 12.92 -61.11 -19.14
C VAL A 786 11.64 -61.84 -18.74
N MET A 787 10.49 -61.23 -18.94
CA MET A 787 9.22 -61.83 -18.60
C MET A 787 8.78 -62.91 -19.60
N ASP A 788 9.09 -62.75 -20.89
CA ASP A 788 8.75 -63.74 -21.94
C ASP A 788 9.56 -65.03 -21.78
N LYS A 789 10.76 -64.93 -21.24
CA LYS A 789 11.67 -66.09 -20.93
C LYS A 789 11.34 -66.73 -19.58
N ALA A 790 10.52 -66.09 -18.76
CA ALA A 790 10.15 -66.55 -17.42
C ALA A 790 9.18 -67.71 -17.48
N SER A 791 9.37 -68.76 -16.64
CA SER A 791 8.36 -69.76 -16.40
C SER A 791 7.18 -69.21 -15.55
N ALA A 792 6.04 -69.92 -15.58
CA ALA A 792 4.90 -69.54 -14.73
C ALA A 792 5.35 -69.47 -13.25
N ASN A 793 5.12 -68.36 -12.60
CA ASN A 793 5.55 -68.07 -11.21
C ASN A 793 7.07 -67.94 -10.96
N ASP A 794 7.87 -67.56 -11.96
CA ASP A 794 9.30 -67.25 -11.77
C ASP A 794 9.49 -65.95 -11.00
N GLU A 795 9.53 -66.07 -9.67
CA GLU A 795 9.71 -64.90 -8.79
C GLU A 795 11.07 -64.21 -8.96
N ALA A 796 12.10 -64.92 -9.41
CA ALA A 796 13.42 -64.33 -9.67
C ALA A 796 13.39 -63.45 -10.95
N ALA A 797 12.71 -63.90 -12.00
CA ALA A 797 12.47 -63.14 -13.20
C ALA A 797 11.63 -61.90 -12.92
N LYS A 798 10.54 -62.00 -12.16
CA LYS A 798 9.70 -60.87 -11.73
C LYS A 798 10.53 -59.87 -10.92
N ALA A 799 11.32 -60.33 -9.97
CA ALA A 799 12.17 -59.44 -9.16
C ALA A 799 13.19 -58.70 -10.01
N LYS A 800 13.81 -59.37 -11.00
CA LYS A 800 14.72 -58.74 -11.96
C LYS A 800 13.98 -57.72 -12.82
N ALA A 801 12.83 -58.07 -13.40
CA ALA A 801 12.03 -57.18 -14.25
C ALA A 801 11.56 -55.96 -13.47
N LEU A 802 11.14 -56.13 -12.19
CA LEU A 802 10.74 -54.99 -11.33
C LEU A 802 11.92 -54.03 -11.13
N LYS A 803 13.13 -54.50 -10.84
CA LYS A 803 14.30 -53.62 -10.69
C LYS A 803 14.63 -52.88 -11.98
N MET A 804 14.54 -53.55 -13.12
CA MET A 804 14.73 -52.90 -14.43
C MET A 804 13.69 -51.83 -14.69
N ALA A 805 12.44 -52.11 -14.43
CA ALA A 805 11.35 -51.13 -14.52
C ALA A 805 11.57 -49.96 -13.57
N GLU A 806 11.99 -50.20 -12.32
CA GLU A 806 12.29 -49.12 -11.36
C GLU A 806 13.47 -48.27 -11.84
N ALA A 807 14.47 -48.81 -12.50
CA ALA A 807 15.58 -48.03 -13.05
C ALA A 807 15.10 -47.11 -14.18
N ILE A 808 14.22 -47.56 -15.06
CA ILE A 808 13.58 -46.71 -16.08
C ILE A 808 12.76 -45.59 -15.42
N ARG A 809 11.89 -45.96 -14.46
CA ARG A 809 11.08 -44.96 -13.72
C ARG A 809 11.96 -43.92 -13.04
N ASN A 810 13.01 -44.35 -12.33
CA ASN A 810 13.91 -43.45 -11.60
C ASN A 810 14.68 -42.53 -12.56
N PHE A 811 15.14 -43.10 -13.71
CA PHE A 811 15.79 -42.31 -14.75
C PHE A 811 14.88 -41.21 -15.27
N ILE A 812 13.64 -41.55 -15.72
CA ILE A 812 12.70 -40.57 -16.23
C ILE A 812 12.43 -39.48 -15.17
N ARG A 813 12.04 -39.92 -13.95
CA ARG A 813 11.67 -38.99 -12.87
C ARG A 813 12.83 -38.15 -12.37
N TYR A 814 14.08 -38.55 -12.55
CA TYR A 814 15.25 -37.79 -12.14
C TYR A 814 15.51 -36.59 -13.06
N HIS A 815 15.00 -36.62 -14.29
CA HIS A 815 15.09 -35.54 -15.24
C HIS A 815 14.01 -34.48 -15.04
N PHE A 816 13.03 -34.69 -14.14
CA PHE A 816 12.02 -33.72 -13.75
C PHE A 816 12.34 -33.15 -12.37
N GLN A 817 12.68 -31.86 -12.35
CA GLN A 817 13.10 -31.14 -11.15
C GLN A 817 12.03 -30.17 -10.71
N ASP A 818 11.80 -30.02 -9.40
CA ASP A 818 10.95 -28.98 -8.82
C ASP A 818 11.49 -27.58 -9.13
N PHE A 819 10.61 -26.60 -9.31
CA PHE A 819 10.86 -25.24 -9.78
C PHE A 819 11.29 -25.12 -11.25
N ALA A 820 10.71 -24.16 -11.96
CA ALA A 820 11.11 -23.81 -13.31
C ALA A 820 12.35 -22.89 -13.25
N LEU A 821 13.45 -23.35 -13.80
CA LEU A 821 14.72 -22.60 -13.84
C LEU A 821 15.07 -22.24 -15.29
N TYR A 822 15.59 -21.02 -15.48
CA TYR A 822 15.96 -20.50 -16.81
C TYR A 822 17.46 -20.17 -16.87
N ALA A 823 18.08 -20.47 -18.00
CA ALA A 823 19.52 -20.33 -18.18
C ALA A 823 20.05 -18.89 -18.24
N ASP A 824 19.17 -17.88 -18.23
CA ASP A 824 19.55 -16.47 -18.30
C ASP A 824 19.15 -15.70 -17.02
N ASN A 825 18.95 -16.44 -15.94
CA ASN A 825 18.66 -15.85 -14.64
C ASN A 825 19.77 -16.14 -13.62
N THR A 826 19.94 -15.21 -12.71
CA THR A 826 20.55 -15.52 -11.42
C THR A 826 19.55 -16.33 -10.62
N ILE A 827 19.94 -17.52 -10.16
CA ILE A 827 19.04 -18.38 -9.41
C ILE A 827 18.89 -17.82 -7.99
N ASP A 828 17.78 -17.17 -7.73
CA ASP A 828 17.39 -16.66 -6.41
C ASP A 828 15.95 -17.08 -6.10
N TYR A 829 15.66 -18.37 -6.27
CA TYR A 829 14.32 -18.87 -6.01
C TYR A 829 14.21 -19.50 -4.61
N GLY A 830 13.46 -18.80 -3.75
CA GLY A 830 12.75 -19.27 -2.60
C GLY A 830 13.44 -20.32 -1.71
N ASP A 831 12.76 -21.42 -1.52
CA ASP A 831 13.07 -22.45 -0.51
C ASP A 831 14.19 -23.42 -0.87
N ALA A 832 14.89 -23.21 -1.98
CA ALA A 832 16.02 -24.07 -2.35
C ALA A 832 17.23 -23.78 -1.45
N GLN A 833 17.66 -24.76 -0.70
CA GLN A 833 18.78 -24.65 0.22
C GLN A 833 20.10 -24.40 -0.54
N GLU A 834 20.82 -23.35 -0.18
CA GLU A 834 22.18 -23.14 -0.66
C GLU A 834 23.12 -24.22 -0.09
N VAL A 835 23.89 -24.86 -0.96
CA VAL A 835 24.78 -25.97 -0.61
C VAL A 835 26.24 -25.67 -0.91
N GLY A 836 26.60 -24.41 -0.96
CA GLY A 836 27.96 -23.89 -1.15
C GLY A 836 28.31 -23.58 -2.60
N ASN A 837 29.28 -22.70 -2.79
CA ASN A 837 29.79 -22.22 -4.09
C ASN A 837 28.73 -21.68 -5.06
N GLY A 838 27.63 -21.11 -4.53
CA GLY A 838 26.52 -20.61 -5.31
C GLY A 838 25.63 -21.71 -5.91
N ASN A 839 25.79 -22.97 -5.48
CA ASN A 839 24.87 -24.03 -5.84
C ASN A 839 23.67 -24.07 -4.92
N ARG A 840 22.51 -24.36 -5.51
CA ARG A 840 21.27 -24.63 -4.77
C ARG A 840 20.81 -26.05 -5.00
N SER A 841 20.23 -26.69 -3.98
CA SER A 841 19.79 -28.07 -4.03
C SER A 841 18.28 -28.15 -4.29
N TYR A 842 17.92 -28.73 -5.43
CA TYR A 842 16.53 -28.91 -5.86
C TYR A 842 16.12 -30.38 -5.80
N MET A 843 14.88 -30.65 -5.43
CA MET A 843 14.32 -32.01 -5.47
C MET A 843 13.93 -32.37 -6.90
N THR A 844 14.10 -33.65 -7.25
CA THR A 844 13.52 -34.23 -8.46
C THR A 844 12.27 -35.03 -8.13
N SER A 845 11.49 -35.42 -9.12
CA SER A 845 10.37 -36.36 -8.90
C SER A 845 10.81 -37.80 -8.64
N CYS A 846 12.12 -38.09 -8.74
CA CYS A 846 12.69 -39.40 -8.46
C CYS A 846 12.76 -39.65 -6.96
N THR A 847 12.18 -40.76 -6.52
CA THR A 847 12.24 -41.25 -5.13
C THR A 847 12.84 -42.63 -5.08
N ILE A 848 13.87 -42.81 -4.23
CA ILE A 848 14.46 -44.08 -3.92
C ILE A 848 14.26 -44.35 -2.42
N GLY A 849 13.55 -45.41 -2.09
CA GLY A 849 13.02 -45.59 -0.74
C GLY A 849 11.96 -44.52 -0.41
N SER A 850 12.14 -43.78 0.69
CA SER A 850 11.27 -42.68 1.11
C SER A 850 11.91 -41.30 0.87
N ALA A 851 13.03 -41.21 0.17
CA ALA A 851 13.75 -39.96 -0.04
C ALA A 851 13.73 -39.52 -1.51
N TYR A 852 13.48 -38.21 -1.72
CA TYR A 852 13.64 -37.60 -3.04
C TYR A 852 15.13 -37.43 -3.39
N LYS A 853 15.48 -37.80 -4.61
CA LYS A 853 16.80 -37.52 -5.18
C LYS A 853 16.88 -36.03 -5.56
N ARG A 854 18.07 -35.47 -5.49
CA ARG A 854 18.28 -34.03 -5.65
C ARG A 854 19.30 -33.74 -6.74
N LEU A 855 19.17 -32.55 -7.34
CA LEU A 855 20.15 -31.95 -8.24
C LEU A 855 20.74 -30.71 -7.58
N LYS A 856 22.02 -30.45 -7.84
CA LYS A 856 22.64 -29.18 -7.47
C LYS A 856 22.71 -28.29 -8.71
N VAL A 857 22.13 -27.10 -8.64
CA VAL A 857 22.08 -26.21 -9.79
C VAL A 857 22.69 -24.87 -9.42
N LYS A 858 23.49 -24.32 -10.34
CA LYS A 858 24.02 -22.97 -10.30
C LYS A 858 23.68 -22.28 -11.60
N GLY A 859 23.24 -21.00 -11.52
CA GLY A 859 22.91 -20.17 -12.68
C GLY A 859 23.77 -18.92 -12.78
N GLY A 860 23.84 -18.34 -13.97
CA GLY A 860 24.46 -17.04 -14.25
C GLY A 860 25.04 -16.97 -15.65
N SER A 861 25.11 -15.74 -16.18
CA SER A 861 25.73 -15.42 -17.48
C SER A 861 25.19 -16.26 -18.66
N GLY A 862 23.86 -16.45 -18.71
CA GLY A 862 23.22 -17.22 -19.77
C GLY A 862 23.35 -18.72 -19.68
N LYS A 863 23.81 -19.26 -18.53
CA LYS A 863 24.06 -20.70 -18.34
C LYS A 863 23.46 -21.26 -17.06
N LEU A 864 23.04 -22.53 -17.11
CA LEU A 864 22.80 -23.36 -15.93
C LEU A 864 23.83 -24.45 -15.87
N TYR A 865 24.34 -24.73 -14.67
CA TYR A 865 25.25 -25.80 -14.37
C TYR A 865 24.50 -26.78 -13.46
N VAL A 866 24.20 -27.97 -14.00
CA VAL A 866 23.37 -28.98 -13.31
C VAL A 866 24.30 -30.15 -12.93
N THR A 867 24.49 -30.36 -11.63
CA THR A 867 25.30 -31.46 -11.08
C THR A 867 24.37 -32.51 -10.48
N ASP A 868 24.51 -33.74 -10.92
CA ASP A 868 23.76 -34.92 -10.50
C ASP A 868 24.38 -35.65 -9.31
N GLU A 869 23.78 -36.77 -8.89
CA GLU A 869 24.32 -37.64 -7.83
C GLU A 869 25.66 -38.36 -8.23
N GLY A 870 25.92 -38.47 -9.50
CA GLY A 870 27.19 -39.01 -10.01
C GLY A 870 28.39 -38.14 -9.65
N GLY A 871 28.17 -36.87 -9.36
CA GLY A 871 29.14 -35.91 -8.82
C GLY A 871 30.25 -35.49 -9.80
N ASP A 872 30.06 -35.74 -11.09
CA ASP A 872 30.98 -35.33 -12.17
C ASP A 872 30.83 -33.89 -12.59
N ASP A 873 31.50 -33.50 -13.66
CA ASP A 873 31.37 -32.23 -14.32
C ASP A 873 29.89 -31.93 -14.61
N PRO A 874 29.43 -30.75 -14.26
CA PRO A 874 28.03 -30.41 -14.42
C PRO A 874 27.60 -30.46 -15.88
N VAL A 875 26.34 -30.82 -16.10
CA VAL A 875 25.68 -30.60 -17.40
C VAL A 875 25.51 -29.11 -17.58
N ILE A 876 26.03 -28.54 -18.68
CA ILE A 876 25.98 -27.13 -18.96
C ILE A 876 24.86 -26.87 -19.98
N ILE A 877 23.86 -26.06 -19.56
CA ILE A 877 22.78 -25.58 -20.38
C ILE A 877 23.12 -24.14 -20.76
N ASN A 878 23.19 -23.83 -22.04
CA ASN A 878 23.62 -22.52 -22.53
C ASN A 878 22.50 -21.86 -23.35
N ALA A 879 21.99 -20.74 -22.89
CA ALA A 879 20.93 -19.99 -23.58
C ALA A 879 21.34 -19.47 -24.96
N ASN A 880 22.65 -19.32 -25.21
CA ASN A 880 23.21 -18.85 -26.48
C ASN A 880 23.75 -19.99 -27.36
N GLY A 881 23.39 -21.25 -27.05
CA GLY A 881 23.80 -22.42 -27.84
C GLY A 881 22.76 -22.78 -28.90
N ASP A 882 23.04 -23.83 -29.65
CA ASP A 882 22.19 -24.31 -30.76
C ASP A 882 21.13 -25.31 -30.31
N LYS A 883 21.07 -25.62 -29.00
CA LYS A 883 20.10 -26.56 -28.44
C LYS A 883 18.81 -25.89 -28.01
N LEU A 884 17.75 -26.67 -27.86
CA LEU A 884 16.49 -26.20 -27.33
C LEU A 884 16.66 -25.89 -25.82
N VAL A 885 16.73 -24.61 -25.49
CA VAL A 885 16.91 -24.11 -24.12
C VAL A 885 15.86 -23.07 -23.78
N ASN A 886 15.45 -23.04 -22.53
CA ASN A 886 14.42 -22.09 -22.05
C ASN A 886 13.07 -22.26 -22.76
N PHE A 887 12.76 -23.44 -23.26
CA PHE A 887 11.46 -23.71 -23.86
C PHE A 887 10.37 -23.72 -22.79
N MET A 888 9.33 -22.91 -22.96
CA MET A 888 8.22 -22.84 -22.03
C MET A 888 7.10 -23.79 -22.47
N ALA A 889 6.68 -24.70 -21.59
CA ALA A 889 5.52 -25.55 -21.81
C ALA A 889 4.49 -25.34 -20.70
N ARG A 890 3.24 -25.67 -21.02
CA ARG A 890 2.14 -25.58 -20.07
C ARG A 890 1.20 -26.78 -20.25
N ASP A 891 1.05 -27.58 -19.22
CA ASP A 891 0.04 -28.64 -19.15
C ASP A 891 -1.26 -28.08 -18.59
N TYR A 892 -2.35 -28.17 -19.38
CA TYR A 892 -3.68 -27.70 -19.00
C TYR A 892 -4.56 -28.84 -18.58
N ILE A 893 -5.41 -28.56 -17.60
CA ILE A 893 -6.57 -29.37 -17.27
C ILE A 893 -7.81 -28.52 -17.44
N PHE A 894 -8.71 -28.95 -18.31
CA PHE A 894 -9.97 -28.29 -18.61
C PHE A 894 -11.14 -29.06 -18.00
N LYS A 895 -12.13 -28.34 -17.46
CA LYS A 895 -13.36 -28.91 -16.92
C LYS A 895 -14.54 -28.08 -17.37
N SER A 896 -15.50 -28.72 -18.02
CA SER A 896 -16.72 -28.09 -18.49
C SER A 896 -16.47 -26.85 -19.35
N GLY A 897 -15.40 -26.85 -20.15
CA GLY A 897 -15.07 -25.72 -21.03
C GLY A 897 -14.33 -24.57 -20.36
N ALA A 898 -13.83 -24.76 -19.14
CA ALA A 898 -13.01 -23.77 -18.41
C ALA A 898 -11.62 -24.32 -18.09
N ILE A 899 -10.66 -23.43 -17.90
CA ILE A 899 -9.32 -23.76 -17.36
C ILE A 899 -9.50 -24.07 -15.87
N GLU A 900 -9.29 -25.33 -15.47
CA GLU A 900 -9.39 -25.75 -14.06
C GLU A 900 -8.05 -25.58 -13.34
N THR A 901 -6.98 -26.04 -13.98
CA THR A 901 -5.62 -25.92 -13.45
C THR A 901 -4.58 -26.05 -14.55
N SER A 902 -3.35 -25.73 -14.24
CA SER A 902 -2.21 -25.88 -15.14
C SER A 902 -0.89 -26.03 -14.39
N SER A 903 0.09 -26.66 -15.06
CA SER A 903 1.47 -26.72 -14.64
C SER A 903 2.35 -26.05 -15.67
N PHE A 904 3.40 -25.34 -15.24
CA PHE A 904 4.34 -24.66 -16.12
C PHE A 904 5.72 -25.31 -16.06
N THR A 905 6.35 -25.45 -17.21
CA THR A 905 7.61 -26.19 -17.31
C THR A 905 8.62 -25.39 -18.13
N ALA A 906 9.85 -25.30 -17.61
CA ALA A 906 11.02 -24.93 -18.40
C ALA A 906 11.67 -26.22 -18.94
N ILE A 907 11.80 -26.34 -20.27
CA ILE A 907 12.40 -27.50 -20.92
C ILE A 907 13.76 -27.11 -21.46
N HIS A 908 14.77 -27.93 -21.15
CA HIS A 908 16.12 -27.76 -21.62
C HIS A 908 16.64 -29.06 -22.22
N GLU A 909 17.09 -29.03 -23.45
CA GLU A 909 17.78 -30.13 -24.11
C GLU A 909 19.15 -30.34 -23.47
N ILE A 910 19.45 -31.61 -23.17
CA ILE A 910 20.75 -32.02 -22.67
C ILE A 910 21.30 -33.17 -23.49
N SER A 911 22.61 -33.15 -23.77
CA SER A 911 23.31 -34.24 -24.49
C SER A 911 24.10 -35.17 -23.59
N LYS A 912 24.02 -34.97 -22.27
CA LYS A 912 24.56 -35.88 -21.25
C LYS A 912 23.42 -36.24 -20.32
N PRO A 913 23.08 -37.52 -20.13
CA PRO A 913 21.96 -37.90 -19.26
C PRO A 913 22.35 -37.69 -17.79
N LEU A 914 21.36 -37.34 -16.98
CA LEU A 914 21.53 -37.21 -15.53
C LEU A 914 21.48 -38.56 -14.86
N CYS A 915 22.41 -38.80 -13.92
CA CYS A 915 22.50 -40.07 -13.21
C CYS A 915 22.13 -39.97 -11.73
N PHE A 916 21.15 -40.75 -11.30
CA PHE A 916 20.65 -40.79 -9.93
C PHE A 916 21.50 -41.66 -8.98
N SER A 917 22.58 -42.30 -9.52
CA SER A 917 23.44 -43.22 -8.79
C SER A 917 24.90 -42.77 -8.78
N ARG A 918 25.55 -42.87 -7.63
CA ARG A 918 26.98 -42.57 -7.49
C ARG A 918 27.89 -43.50 -8.29
N SER A 919 27.46 -44.72 -8.61
CA SER A 919 28.19 -45.66 -9.44
C SER A 919 28.24 -45.25 -10.91
N LYS A 920 27.45 -44.25 -11.31
CA LYS A 920 27.30 -43.80 -12.71
C LYS A 920 26.68 -44.83 -13.64
N ARG A 921 26.07 -45.86 -13.08
CA ARG A 921 25.39 -46.91 -13.82
C ARG A 921 23.93 -46.99 -13.38
N TYR A 922 23.05 -47.35 -14.32
CA TYR A 922 21.62 -47.47 -14.08
C TYR A 922 21.21 -48.90 -13.76
N ASP A 923 22.06 -49.91 -14.07
CA ASP A 923 21.83 -51.33 -13.87
C ASP A 923 22.37 -51.89 -12.53
N ASP A 924 22.78 -51.00 -11.63
CA ASP A 924 23.25 -51.42 -10.33
C ASP A 924 22.23 -52.27 -9.56
N GLY A 925 22.59 -53.47 -9.21
CA GLY A 925 21.78 -54.35 -8.39
C GLY A 925 20.56 -54.95 -9.09
N PHE A 926 20.57 -55.20 -10.44
CA PHE A 926 19.55 -55.97 -11.15
C PHE A 926 19.56 -57.50 -10.84
N ALA A 927 20.46 -57.94 -9.98
CA ALA A 927 20.41 -59.32 -9.49
C ALA A 927 19.06 -59.63 -8.79
N SER A 928 18.62 -60.89 -8.90
CA SER A 928 17.37 -61.33 -8.25
C SER A 928 17.36 -61.04 -6.74
N ASN A 929 16.17 -60.65 -6.23
CA ASN A 929 15.95 -60.46 -4.79
C ASN A 929 15.00 -61.56 -4.26
N THR A 930 14.93 -61.61 -2.93
CA THR A 930 13.96 -62.52 -2.27
C THR A 930 12.52 -62.05 -2.51
N PRO A 931 11.55 -62.94 -2.45
CA PRO A 931 10.12 -62.63 -2.57
C PRO A 931 9.67 -61.54 -1.58
N GLU A 932 10.20 -61.57 -0.34
CA GLU A 932 9.90 -60.60 0.72
C GLU A 932 10.40 -59.19 0.35
N ALA A 933 11.61 -59.12 -0.20
CA ALA A 933 12.17 -57.83 -0.65
C ALA A 933 11.37 -57.27 -1.86
N ASN A 934 10.86 -58.14 -2.73
CA ASN A 934 10.03 -57.73 -3.84
C ASN A 934 8.64 -57.23 -3.39
N GLN A 935 8.02 -57.90 -2.43
CA GLN A 935 6.75 -57.46 -1.83
C GLN A 935 6.93 -56.08 -1.11
N ALA A 936 8.06 -55.92 -0.40
CA ALA A 936 8.35 -54.64 0.24
C ALA A 936 8.47 -53.49 -0.78
N ARG A 937 9.06 -53.77 -1.97
CA ARG A 937 9.15 -52.77 -3.06
C ARG A 937 7.79 -52.41 -3.63
N LEU A 938 6.95 -53.40 -3.91
CA LEU A 938 5.59 -53.22 -4.40
C LEU A 938 4.78 -52.34 -3.40
N LYS A 939 4.87 -52.73 -2.11
CA LYS A 939 4.23 -51.90 -1.05
C LYS A 939 4.74 -50.45 -1.02
N ASN A 940 6.04 -50.25 -1.24
CA ASN A 940 6.63 -48.91 -1.30
C ASN A 940 6.08 -48.11 -2.48
N LEU A 941 5.94 -48.69 -3.67
CA LEU A 941 5.34 -48.05 -4.85
C LEU A 941 3.89 -47.61 -4.58
N LYS A 942 3.12 -48.46 -3.92
CA LYS A 942 1.75 -48.16 -3.51
C LYS A 942 1.70 -46.99 -2.49
N ASN A 943 2.59 -46.99 -1.51
CA ASN A 943 2.67 -45.91 -0.53
C ASN A 943 3.10 -44.59 -1.19
N LEU A 944 4.04 -44.59 -2.13
CA LEU A 944 4.43 -43.42 -2.91
C LEU A 944 3.25 -42.86 -3.72
N TYR A 945 2.46 -43.73 -4.39
CA TYR A 945 1.27 -43.30 -5.10
C TYR A 945 0.25 -42.68 -4.14
N TYR A 946 -0.01 -43.31 -3.00
CA TYR A 946 -0.95 -42.79 -1.99
C TYR A 946 -0.50 -41.40 -1.47
N ALA A 947 0.77 -41.27 -1.11
CA ALA A 947 1.31 -39.98 -0.65
C ALA A 947 1.20 -38.88 -1.69
N GLN A 948 1.53 -39.18 -2.94
CA GLN A 948 1.40 -38.26 -4.07
C GLN A 948 -0.04 -37.83 -4.28
N LYS A 949 -0.99 -38.76 -4.29
CA LYS A 949 -2.42 -38.48 -4.45
C LYS A 949 -2.97 -37.57 -3.35
N HIS A 950 -2.46 -37.65 -2.12
CA HIS A 950 -2.93 -36.89 -0.97
C HIS A 950 -2.04 -35.68 -0.64
N GLY A 951 -1.10 -35.33 -1.50
CA GLY A 951 -0.22 -34.20 -1.32
C GLY A 951 0.74 -34.32 -0.12
N ILE A 952 0.99 -35.55 0.36
CA ILE A 952 1.89 -35.81 1.48
C ILE A 952 3.33 -35.66 0.97
N LYS A 953 4.05 -34.68 1.48
CA LYS A 953 5.46 -34.51 1.16
C LYS A 953 6.31 -35.33 2.14
N PHE A 954 7.21 -36.16 1.63
CA PHE A 954 8.21 -36.80 2.44
C PHE A 954 9.37 -35.84 2.64
N TYR A 955 9.45 -35.24 3.81
CA TYR A 955 10.65 -34.46 4.18
C TYR A 955 11.67 -35.37 4.87
N LYS A 956 12.81 -35.46 4.33
CA LYS A 956 14.04 -35.67 5.07
C LYS A 956 15.20 -35.01 4.35
#